data_a4127bf1e45080830e6148d87219c0a6
#
_entry.id   a4127bf1e45080830e6148d87219c0a6
#
_cell.length_a   1.000
_cell.length_b   1.000
_cell.length_c   1.000
_cell.angle_alpha   90.00
_cell.angle_beta   90.00
_cell.angle_gamma   90.00
#
_symmetry.space_group_name_H-M   'P 1'
#
loop_
_entity.id
_entity.type
_entity.pdbx_description
1 polymer ?
#
loop_
_entity_poly.entity_id
_entity_poly.type
_entity_poly.pdbx_seq_one_letter_code
_entity_poly.pdbx_strand_id
1 'polypeptide(L)'
;MEPDVADKRFIFQINHPELLAELQLENMGVDKSGLRFYNFEQMQPFVMLLHKKKQGIGQKDGSERDPYERAAFKLAHALEVYIQLRYSLQPNFLALSEGSDRPSGIEDYAADLQKMEAAGSELREYLTERKAALNDGEEEWPHIFAALEWHAKQGKLESWETEGTVFERGSRAEADTLGKLFFELERSGGVTREDYTDPAKEEELVQKIRTNLQLLAQRNEGVQSFAGIAHVIQDFLQVDDEAQGKIARYLLLVEGPLQTMASRANLMMIPPSKPGTQFMGEGWEKTAPATLQGIGGMGKTPESVRFYATMSSAFDAQQSGEPQGDPEAFNKAVADYRAWLGENGFTAAITKADEEHFFNTFAPFARAQGIYVIALLLACFSWLKMSRGLINSAFYLIGLAFVLHTAGLIFRMYLEGRPPVTNLYSSAVFCGWGAVLLGWILDKIYRNGIGSSVAALVGFSTLIIANHLAKEGDTMEMMRAVLDTNLWLATHVVIITIGYSATFLAGFLAIIYVVRGVFTPSLGKEIGASLARMIYGIVCFATLFSFVGTVLGGIWADQSWGRFWGWDSKENGALMIVVWNAIILHCRWGGFVKDRGLVVLALVGNIVTAWSWFGVNMLGIGLHSYGFMDSAFHTLKWFAVTQILLMMAACQPMMHWVSGASLAKTHDRTISLITAGVMGIGILLQIGAFFTDENKGGLMMYLAFALVSTGLLLSFLPSHLTGSTPKKTA
;
A
#
# COMPACT_ATOMS: atom_id res chain seq x y z
N MET A 1 -11.91 -18.16 -4.53
CA MET A 1 -10.59 -18.83 -4.52
C MET A 1 -10.61 -19.69 -3.28
N GLU A 2 -10.39 -20.98 -3.41
CA GLU A 2 -10.38 -21.88 -2.25
C GLU A 2 -9.37 -21.40 -1.21
N PRO A 3 -9.71 -21.32 0.08
CA PRO A 3 -8.82 -20.86 1.13
C PRO A 3 -7.49 -21.60 1.14
N ASP A 4 -7.50 -22.92 0.96
CA ASP A 4 -6.29 -23.76 0.93
C ASP A 4 -5.34 -23.42 -0.23
N VAL A 5 -5.87 -22.94 -1.35
CA VAL A 5 -5.05 -22.46 -2.48
C VAL A 5 -4.47 -21.08 -2.19
N ALA A 6 -5.22 -20.24 -1.45
CA ALA A 6 -4.75 -18.91 -1.04
C ALA A 6 -3.63 -19.03 0.01
N ASP A 7 -3.77 -19.93 0.98
CA ASP A 7 -2.79 -20.15 2.06
C ASP A 7 -1.42 -20.64 1.54
N LYS A 8 -1.39 -21.32 0.40
CA LYS A 8 -0.17 -21.77 -0.28
C LYS A 8 0.49 -20.71 -1.16
N ARG A 9 -0.14 -19.54 -1.35
CA ARG A 9 0.46 -18.45 -2.14
C ARG A 9 1.53 -17.73 -1.34
N PHE A 10 2.68 -17.53 -1.96
CA PHE A 10 3.80 -16.78 -1.40
C PHE A 10 3.56 -15.28 -1.57
N ILE A 11 2.99 -14.65 -0.55
CA ILE A 11 2.53 -13.25 -0.54
C ILE A 11 3.15 -12.40 0.57
N PHE A 12 3.63 -13.02 1.67
CA PHE A 12 4.23 -12.29 2.78
C PHE A 12 5.70 -12.05 2.51
N GLN A 13 6.10 -10.81 2.36
CA GLN A 13 7.49 -10.43 2.12
C GLN A 13 8.17 -10.11 3.44
N ILE A 14 9.33 -10.76 3.69
CA ILE A 14 10.17 -10.49 4.87
C ILE A 14 11.60 -10.30 4.38
N ASN A 15 12.16 -9.11 4.58
CA ASN A 15 13.51 -8.77 4.14
C ASN A 15 14.46 -8.44 5.30
N HIS A 16 13.93 -8.26 6.53
CA HIS A 16 14.75 -7.89 7.68
C HIS A 16 15.48 -9.11 8.23
N PRO A 17 16.84 -9.13 8.27
CA PRO A 17 17.60 -10.33 8.65
C PRO A 17 17.33 -10.80 10.08
N GLU A 18 17.24 -9.88 11.04
CA GLU A 18 16.97 -10.22 12.45
C GLU A 18 15.57 -10.80 12.63
N LEU A 19 14.56 -10.28 11.90
CA LEU A 19 13.21 -10.81 11.94
C LEU A 19 13.15 -12.23 11.32
N LEU A 20 13.90 -12.47 10.25
CA LEU A 20 14.02 -13.80 9.63
C LEU A 20 14.67 -14.80 10.56
N ALA A 21 15.75 -14.41 11.25
CA ALA A 21 16.45 -15.24 12.22
C ALA A 21 15.54 -15.58 13.42
N GLU A 22 14.83 -14.60 13.96
CA GLU A 22 13.92 -14.80 15.09
C GLU A 22 12.77 -15.76 14.74
N LEU A 23 12.19 -15.62 13.55
CA LEU A 23 11.13 -16.49 13.06
C LEU A 23 11.66 -17.82 12.50
N GLN A 24 12.98 -18.05 12.49
CA GLN A 24 13.64 -19.25 11.96
C GLN A 24 13.24 -19.54 10.48
N LEU A 25 13.01 -18.50 9.70
CA LEU A 25 12.53 -18.59 8.32
C LEU A 25 13.64 -18.46 7.26
N GLU A 26 14.92 -18.39 7.67
CA GLU A 26 16.07 -18.13 6.78
C GLU A 26 16.20 -19.13 5.63
N ASN A 27 15.81 -20.39 5.86
CA ASN A 27 15.90 -21.47 4.87
C ASN A 27 14.55 -21.80 4.21
N MET A 28 13.51 -21.02 4.48
CA MET A 28 12.16 -21.21 3.94
C MET A 28 11.82 -20.10 2.95
N GLY A 29 10.67 -20.23 2.31
CA GLY A 29 10.16 -19.22 1.37
C GLY A 29 10.69 -19.40 -0.05
N VAL A 30 10.28 -18.49 -0.93
CA VAL A 30 10.63 -18.47 -2.36
C VAL A 30 11.19 -17.11 -2.72
N ASP A 31 12.34 -17.12 -3.40
CA ASP A 31 12.94 -15.90 -3.94
C ASP A 31 12.24 -15.49 -5.24
N LYS A 32 11.71 -14.26 -5.25
CA LYS A 32 11.15 -13.63 -6.44
C LYS A 32 11.82 -12.28 -6.64
N SER A 33 12.60 -12.13 -7.69
CA SER A 33 13.27 -10.86 -8.04
C SER A 33 14.17 -10.30 -6.92
N GLY A 34 14.89 -11.17 -6.19
CA GLY A 34 15.77 -10.78 -5.08
C GLY A 34 15.04 -10.45 -3.78
N LEU A 35 13.75 -10.74 -3.70
CA LEU A 35 12.93 -10.57 -2.51
C LEU A 35 12.39 -11.93 -2.06
N ARG A 36 12.40 -12.17 -0.75
CA ARG A 36 11.97 -13.45 -0.19
C ARG A 36 10.52 -13.37 0.28
N PHE A 37 9.72 -14.33 -0.19
CA PHE A 37 8.29 -14.41 0.10
C PHE A 37 7.93 -15.71 0.80
N TYR A 38 6.93 -15.63 1.69
CA TYR A 38 6.41 -16.72 2.49
C TYR A 38 4.91 -16.88 2.24
N ASN A 39 4.38 -18.08 2.43
CA ASN A 39 2.96 -18.35 2.39
C ASN A 39 2.34 -18.32 3.80
N PHE A 40 1.00 -18.37 3.88
CA PHE A 40 0.31 -18.28 5.15
C PHE A 40 0.56 -19.50 6.05
N GLU A 41 0.66 -20.70 5.49
CA GLU A 41 0.97 -21.92 6.27
C GLU A 41 2.31 -21.78 7.03
N GLN A 42 3.32 -21.15 6.41
CA GLN A 42 4.61 -20.88 7.04
C GLN A 42 4.53 -19.77 8.10
N MET A 43 3.60 -18.84 7.94
CA MET A 43 3.44 -17.70 8.86
C MET A 43 2.51 -17.99 10.04
N GLN A 44 1.62 -18.97 9.90
CA GLN A 44 0.60 -19.31 10.88
C GLN A 44 1.13 -19.52 12.32
N PRO A 45 2.27 -20.23 12.55
CA PRO A 45 2.81 -20.41 13.90
C PRO A 45 3.21 -19.11 14.60
N PHE A 46 3.47 -18.06 13.82
CA PHE A 46 3.99 -16.78 14.34
C PHE A 46 2.92 -15.69 14.49
N VAL A 47 1.68 -15.96 14.11
CA VAL A 47 0.58 -14.98 14.17
C VAL A 47 0.42 -14.36 15.55
N MET A 48 0.35 -15.18 16.59
CA MET A 48 0.20 -14.71 17.99
C MET A 48 1.42 -13.92 18.47
N LEU A 49 2.62 -14.38 18.14
CA LEU A 49 3.87 -13.69 18.47
C LEU A 49 3.91 -12.29 17.83
N LEU A 50 3.61 -12.22 16.53
CA LEU A 50 3.64 -10.98 15.77
C LEU A 50 2.52 -10.02 16.22
N HIS A 51 1.33 -10.53 16.55
CA HIS A 51 0.25 -9.72 17.11
C HIS A 51 0.65 -9.08 18.44
N LYS A 52 1.25 -9.86 19.36
CA LYS A 52 1.75 -9.33 20.66
C LYS A 52 2.86 -8.29 20.45
N LYS A 53 3.77 -8.52 19.50
CA LYS A 53 4.81 -7.53 19.14
C LYS A 53 4.19 -6.25 18.61
N LYS A 54 3.21 -6.36 17.69
CA LYS A 54 2.51 -5.21 17.14
C LYS A 54 1.85 -4.34 18.22
N GLN A 55 1.22 -4.96 19.23
CA GLN A 55 0.62 -4.22 20.35
C GLN A 55 1.68 -3.43 21.13
N GLY A 56 2.85 -4.02 21.42
CA GLY A 56 3.94 -3.34 22.12
C GLY A 56 4.56 -2.19 21.27
N ILE A 57 4.77 -2.45 19.97
CA ILE A 57 5.32 -1.47 19.04
C ILE A 57 4.30 -0.36 18.71
N GLY A 58 3.01 -0.68 18.72
CA GLY A 58 1.92 0.25 18.40
C GLY A 58 1.83 1.46 19.33
N GLN A 59 2.38 1.36 20.53
CA GLN A 59 2.46 2.48 21.49
C GLN A 59 3.49 3.56 21.09
N LYS A 60 4.42 3.24 20.18
CA LYS A 60 5.42 4.18 19.65
C LYS A 60 4.90 4.85 18.39
N ASP A 61 5.19 6.15 18.24
CA ASP A 61 4.98 6.83 16.97
C ASP A 61 5.77 6.12 15.84
N GLY A 62 5.21 6.11 14.62
CA GLY A 62 5.84 5.45 13.47
C GLY A 62 7.24 5.96 13.15
N SER A 63 7.53 7.23 13.47
CA SER A 63 8.85 7.86 13.28
C SER A 63 9.88 7.41 14.34
N GLU A 64 9.44 6.95 15.50
CA GLU A 64 10.31 6.51 16.59
C GLU A 64 10.66 5.01 16.52
N ARG A 65 9.97 4.26 15.63
CA ARG A 65 10.21 2.84 15.43
C ARG A 65 11.53 2.63 14.70
N ASP A 66 12.36 1.72 15.20
CA ASP A 66 13.56 1.28 14.52
C ASP A 66 13.25 0.42 13.26
N PRO A 67 14.22 0.09 12.41
CA PRO A 67 14.00 -0.71 11.20
C PRO A 67 13.38 -2.09 11.46
N TYR A 68 13.79 -2.77 12.55
CA TYR A 68 13.25 -4.06 12.96
C TYR A 68 11.79 -3.93 13.40
N GLU A 69 11.49 -2.97 14.27
CA GLU A 69 10.13 -2.70 14.75
C GLU A 69 9.17 -2.36 13.61
N ARG A 70 9.63 -1.58 12.62
CA ARG A 70 8.85 -1.28 11.42
C ARG A 70 8.57 -2.53 10.59
N ALA A 71 9.58 -3.38 10.37
CA ALA A 71 9.40 -4.62 9.63
C ALA A 71 8.44 -5.59 10.33
N ALA A 72 8.59 -5.77 11.65
CA ALA A 72 7.71 -6.61 12.45
C ALA A 72 6.28 -6.09 12.48
N PHE A 73 6.09 -4.78 12.64
CA PHE A 73 4.77 -4.15 12.62
C PHE A 73 4.07 -4.30 11.25
N LYS A 74 4.80 -4.07 10.15
CA LYS A 74 4.30 -4.24 8.78
C LYS A 74 3.87 -5.68 8.51
N LEU A 75 4.69 -6.65 8.92
CA LEU A 75 4.39 -8.07 8.75
C LEU A 75 3.17 -8.48 9.57
N ALA A 76 3.10 -8.08 10.83
CA ALA A 76 1.96 -8.36 11.69
C ALA A 76 0.67 -7.76 11.13
N HIS A 77 0.70 -6.52 10.64
CA HIS A 77 -0.44 -5.88 10.00
C HIS A 77 -0.88 -6.62 8.72
N ALA A 78 0.07 -7.01 7.87
CA ALA A 78 -0.25 -7.77 6.66
C ALA A 78 -0.92 -9.12 6.97
N LEU A 79 -0.45 -9.81 8.02
CA LEU A 79 -1.07 -11.06 8.48
C LEU A 79 -2.47 -10.84 9.04
N GLU A 80 -2.70 -9.79 9.82
CA GLU A 80 -4.03 -9.46 10.33
C GLU A 80 -5.01 -9.16 9.18
N VAL A 81 -4.61 -8.33 8.21
CA VAL A 81 -5.43 -8.05 7.03
C VAL A 81 -5.73 -9.32 6.24
N TYR A 82 -4.74 -10.19 6.06
CA TYR A 82 -4.94 -11.47 5.39
C TYR A 82 -5.95 -12.36 6.13
N ILE A 83 -5.82 -12.47 7.45
CA ILE A 83 -6.75 -13.23 8.30
C ILE A 83 -8.16 -12.64 8.21
N GLN A 84 -8.29 -11.31 8.28
CA GLN A 84 -9.58 -10.65 8.14
C GLN A 84 -10.25 -10.91 6.79
N LEU A 85 -9.47 -10.86 5.70
CA LEU A 85 -9.99 -11.17 4.35
C LEU A 85 -10.35 -12.65 4.20
N ARG A 86 -9.49 -13.54 4.70
CA ARG A 86 -9.70 -14.99 4.62
C ARG A 86 -10.97 -15.42 5.31
N TYR A 87 -11.24 -14.86 6.48
CA TYR A 87 -12.39 -15.21 7.29
C TYR A 87 -13.61 -14.30 7.11
N SER A 88 -13.56 -13.36 6.17
CA SER A 88 -14.64 -12.38 5.98
C SER A 88 -15.97 -13.01 5.57
N LEU A 89 -15.97 -14.18 4.92
CA LEU A 89 -17.15 -14.96 4.57
C LEU A 89 -17.26 -16.27 5.36
N GLN A 90 -16.35 -16.52 6.29
CA GLN A 90 -16.35 -17.70 7.15
C GLN A 90 -16.37 -17.24 8.62
N PRO A 91 -17.55 -16.98 9.20
CA PRO A 91 -17.64 -16.59 10.60
C PRO A 91 -17.27 -17.73 11.56
N ASN A 92 -17.16 -18.95 11.07
CA ASN A 92 -16.74 -20.13 11.83
C ASN A 92 -15.24 -20.11 12.03
N PHE A 93 -14.78 -19.68 13.18
CA PHE A 93 -13.36 -19.66 13.51
C PHE A 93 -12.97 -20.89 14.28
N LEU A 94 -12.18 -21.76 13.67
CA LEU A 94 -11.29 -22.62 14.43
C LEU A 94 -10.38 -21.71 15.26
N ALA A 95 -10.40 -21.89 16.57
CA ALA A 95 -9.49 -21.15 17.44
C ALA A 95 -8.06 -21.40 16.96
N LEU A 96 -7.32 -20.31 16.69
CA LEU A 96 -5.88 -20.35 16.32
C LEU A 96 -4.98 -20.81 17.49
N SER A 97 -5.55 -21.33 18.58
CA SER A 97 -4.81 -21.93 19.70
C SER A 97 -4.60 -23.42 19.44
N GLU A 98 -3.35 -23.84 19.40
CA GLU A 98 -2.99 -25.25 19.36
C GLU A 98 -3.85 -26.06 20.36
N GLY A 99 -4.65 -27.00 19.89
CA GLY A 99 -5.36 -27.97 20.68
C GLY A 99 -6.87 -27.78 20.90
N SER A 100 -7.52 -26.78 20.29
CA SER A 100 -8.98 -26.69 20.33
C SER A 100 -9.59 -27.06 18.98
N ASP A 101 -10.05 -28.27 18.86
CA ASP A 101 -10.86 -28.77 17.71
C ASP A 101 -12.31 -28.24 17.71
N ARG A 102 -12.61 -27.18 18.46
CA ARG A 102 -14.00 -26.69 18.62
C ARG A 102 -14.18 -25.38 17.87
N PRO A 103 -15.18 -25.33 16.95
CA PRO A 103 -15.59 -24.08 16.31
C PRO A 103 -16.15 -23.13 17.38
N SER A 104 -15.75 -21.87 17.38
CA SER A 104 -16.31 -20.86 18.27
C SER A 104 -17.62 -20.32 17.73
N GLY A 105 -18.69 -20.61 18.41
CA GLY A 105 -19.93 -19.86 18.48
C GLY A 105 -20.86 -19.86 17.26
N ILE A 106 -20.40 -19.64 16.04
CA ILE A 106 -21.26 -19.53 14.85
C ILE A 106 -20.97 -20.68 13.89
N GLU A 107 -21.92 -21.60 13.67
CA GLU A 107 -21.76 -22.71 12.72
C GLU A 107 -22.41 -22.40 11.37
N ASP A 108 -23.64 -21.93 11.39
CA ASP A 108 -24.37 -21.43 10.24
C ASP A 108 -24.92 -20.05 10.59
N TYR A 109 -24.35 -19.01 9.97
CA TYR A 109 -24.68 -17.65 10.36
C TYR A 109 -26.13 -17.28 10.09
N ALA A 110 -26.73 -17.78 9.02
CA ALA A 110 -28.16 -17.53 8.72
C ALA A 110 -29.10 -18.18 9.73
N ALA A 111 -28.83 -19.45 10.12
CA ALA A 111 -29.62 -20.17 11.13
C ALA A 111 -29.35 -19.60 12.55
N ASP A 112 -28.12 -19.28 12.88
CA ASP A 112 -27.76 -18.75 14.17
C ASP A 112 -28.25 -17.31 14.40
N LEU A 113 -28.38 -16.51 13.33
CA LEU A 113 -28.94 -15.16 13.40
C LEU A 113 -30.36 -15.16 14.01
N GLN A 114 -31.21 -16.13 13.67
CA GLN A 114 -32.54 -16.26 14.26
C GLN A 114 -32.48 -16.56 15.77
N LYS A 115 -31.56 -17.44 16.18
CA LYS A 115 -31.33 -17.74 17.60
C LYS A 115 -30.79 -16.55 18.37
N MET A 116 -29.88 -15.81 17.75
CA MET A 116 -29.32 -14.56 18.30
C MET A 116 -30.40 -13.48 18.50
N GLU A 117 -31.27 -13.32 17.49
CA GLU A 117 -32.41 -12.38 17.58
C GLU A 117 -33.37 -12.77 18.69
N ALA A 118 -33.68 -14.08 18.84
CA ALA A 118 -34.52 -14.60 19.91
C ALA A 118 -33.88 -14.31 21.29
N ALA A 119 -32.62 -14.70 21.50
CA ALA A 119 -31.91 -14.47 22.78
C ALA A 119 -31.83 -13.00 23.14
N GLY A 120 -31.56 -12.11 22.17
CA GLY A 120 -31.54 -10.68 22.39
C GLY A 120 -32.93 -10.09 22.73
N SER A 121 -33.99 -10.64 22.12
CA SER A 121 -35.36 -10.22 22.41
C SER A 121 -35.81 -10.67 23.80
N GLU A 122 -35.52 -11.90 24.17
CA GLU A 122 -35.80 -12.45 25.50
C GLU A 122 -35.12 -11.69 26.62
N LEU A 123 -33.84 -11.38 26.46
CA LEU A 123 -33.11 -10.57 27.46
C LEU A 123 -33.67 -9.15 27.57
N ARG A 124 -34.00 -8.51 26.43
CA ARG A 124 -34.53 -7.15 26.44
C ARG A 124 -35.92 -7.08 27.06
N GLU A 125 -36.81 -8.03 26.74
CA GLU A 125 -38.13 -8.12 27.32
C GLU A 125 -38.04 -8.26 28.85
N TYR A 126 -37.23 -9.19 29.31
CA TYR A 126 -36.92 -9.37 30.74
C TYR A 126 -36.40 -8.09 31.41
N LEU A 127 -35.39 -7.45 30.83
CA LEU A 127 -34.83 -6.20 31.38
C LEU A 127 -35.85 -5.08 31.38
N THR A 128 -36.73 -4.99 30.40
CA THR A 128 -37.77 -3.96 30.33
C THR A 128 -38.85 -4.16 31.40
N GLU A 129 -39.30 -5.40 31.59
CA GLU A 129 -40.27 -5.76 32.62
C GLU A 129 -39.70 -5.55 34.03
N ARG A 130 -38.45 -5.98 34.24
CA ARG A 130 -37.79 -5.81 35.52
C ARG A 130 -37.56 -4.34 35.85
N LYS A 131 -37.18 -3.51 34.88
CA LYS A 131 -37.01 -2.07 35.03
C LYS A 131 -38.34 -1.36 35.38
N ALA A 132 -39.43 -1.78 34.79
CA ALA A 132 -40.76 -1.25 35.13
C ALA A 132 -41.15 -1.62 36.56
N ALA A 133 -40.89 -2.85 36.99
CA ALA A 133 -41.15 -3.31 38.35
C ALA A 133 -40.30 -2.59 39.40
N LEU A 134 -39.06 -2.23 39.08
CA LEU A 134 -38.14 -1.49 39.97
C LEU A 134 -38.53 -0.02 40.10
N ASN A 135 -39.13 0.61 39.07
CA ASN A 135 -39.61 2.01 39.16
C ASN A 135 -40.78 2.19 40.14
N ASP A 136 -41.45 1.10 40.49
CA ASP A 136 -42.53 1.08 41.47
C ASP A 136 -42.05 0.69 42.89
N GLY A 137 -40.76 0.37 43.10
CA GLY A 137 -40.17 -0.10 44.35
C GLY A 137 -38.79 0.45 44.66
N GLU A 138 -38.37 0.31 45.95
CA GLU A 138 -37.12 0.89 46.49
C GLU A 138 -35.83 0.07 46.16
N GLU A 139 -35.85 -0.85 45.23
CA GLU A 139 -34.66 -1.65 44.89
C GLU A 139 -33.74 -0.94 43.85
N GLU A 140 -32.45 -0.93 44.13
CA GLU A 140 -31.45 -0.43 43.16
C GLU A 140 -31.32 -1.34 41.95
N TRP A 141 -31.19 -0.73 40.76
CA TRP A 141 -30.95 -1.43 39.51
C TRP A 141 -29.57 -2.13 39.56
N PRO A 142 -29.51 -3.47 39.43
CA PRO A 142 -28.23 -4.19 39.49
C PRO A 142 -27.23 -3.66 38.46
N HIS A 143 -25.96 -3.45 38.83
CA HIS A 143 -24.91 -2.93 37.96
C HIS A 143 -24.75 -3.74 36.68
N ILE A 144 -24.91 -5.06 36.75
CA ILE A 144 -24.80 -5.96 35.61
C ILE A 144 -25.90 -5.70 34.55
N PHE A 145 -27.10 -5.34 34.98
CA PHE A 145 -28.18 -4.97 34.05
C PHE A 145 -27.94 -3.62 33.38
N ALA A 146 -27.38 -2.66 34.10
CA ALA A 146 -26.98 -1.38 33.55
C ALA A 146 -25.87 -1.56 32.50
N ALA A 147 -24.93 -2.47 32.74
CA ALA A 147 -23.87 -2.81 31.82
C ALA A 147 -24.41 -3.44 30.52
N LEU A 148 -25.31 -4.40 30.63
CA LEU A 148 -25.94 -5.05 29.46
C LEU A 148 -26.86 -4.10 28.68
N GLU A 149 -27.61 -3.23 29.36
CA GLU A 149 -28.43 -2.20 28.71
C GLU A 149 -27.56 -1.19 27.96
N TRP A 150 -26.41 -0.84 28.51
CA TRP A 150 -25.45 0.05 27.85
C TRP A 150 -24.86 -0.59 26.59
N HIS A 151 -24.43 -1.86 26.64
CA HIS A 151 -23.94 -2.60 25.49
C HIS A 151 -24.99 -2.70 24.38
N ALA A 152 -26.23 -3.00 24.76
CA ALA A 152 -27.36 -3.10 23.83
C ALA A 152 -27.66 -1.75 23.13
N LYS A 153 -27.54 -0.62 23.82
CA LYS A 153 -27.86 0.71 23.26
C LYS A 153 -26.75 1.33 22.42
N GLN A 154 -25.50 1.08 22.73
CA GLN A 154 -24.39 1.82 22.11
C GLN A 154 -23.90 1.19 20.80
N GLY A 155 -23.94 -0.12 20.61
CA GLY A 155 -23.52 -0.82 19.36
C GLY A 155 -22.14 -0.45 18.82
N LYS A 156 -21.38 0.40 19.51
CA LYS A 156 -20.10 0.91 19.06
C LYS A 156 -18.96 0.11 19.68
N LEU A 157 -18.51 -0.89 18.98
CA LEU A 157 -17.31 -1.68 19.35
C LEU A 157 -15.98 -0.92 19.16
N GLU A 158 -15.95 0.26 18.53
CA GLU A 158 -14.70 0.90 18.05
C GLU A 158 -14.32 2.24 18.70
N SER A 159 -15.14 2.91 19.52
CA SER A 159 -14.72 4.21 20.07
C SER A 159 -14.48 4.18 21.57
N TRP A 160 -13.22 3.97 21.94
CA TRP A 160 -12.73 4.04 23.33
C TRP A 160 -12.59 5.48 23.89
N GLU A 161 -12.90 6.53 23.11
CA GLU A 161 -12.54 7.91 23.41
C GLU A 161 -13.73 8.87 23.59
N THR A 162 -14.98 8.44 23.64
CA THR A 162 -16.08 9.36 23.90
C THR A 162 -16.40 9.44 25.40
N GLU A 163 -16.43 10.66 25.87
CA GLU A 163 -16.76 11.12 27.20
C GLU A 163 -18.00 10.44 27.82
N GLY A 164 -17.80 9.26 28.43
CA GLY A 164 -18.80 8.64 29.29
C GLY A 164 -18.59 9.01 30.75
N THR A 165 -19.65 9.02 31.52
CA THR A 165 -19.57 9.20 32.99
C THR A 165 -18.75 8.06 33.61
N VAL A 166 -18.19 8.26 34.81
CA VAL A 166 -17.42 7.22 35.53
C VAL A 166 -18.24 5.93 35.73
N PHE A 167 -19.57 6.10 35.87
CA PHE A 167 -20.52 4.98 35.99
C PHE A 167 -20.63 4.17 34.69
N GLU A 168 -20.74 4.81 33.52
CA GLU A 168 -20.81 4.10 32.22
C GLU A 168 -19.53 3.35 31.92
N ARG A 169 -18.34 3.86 32.32
CA ARG A 169 -17.06 3.17 32.18
C ARG A 169 -16.96 1.94 33.09
N GLY A 170 -17.47 2.03 34.32
CA GLY A 170 -17.50 0.91 35.24
C GLY A 170 -18.37 -0.24 34.71
N SER A 171 -19.59 0.08 34.31
CA SER A 171 -20.58 -0.87 33.78
C SER A 171 -20.08 -1.59 32.51
N ARG A 172 -19.35 -0.87 31.66
CA ARG A 172 -18.72 -1.45 30.48
C ARG A 172 -17.60 -2.44 30.84
N ALA A 173 -16.72 -2.08 31.77
CA ALA A 173 -15.64 -2.96 32.19
C ALA A 173 -16.16 -4.27 32.81
N GLU A 174 -17.28 -4.20 33.51
CA GLU A 174 -17.98 -5.35 34.08
C GLU A 174 -18.55 -6.26 32.99
N ALA A 175 -19.25 -5.70 31.99
CA ALA A 175 -19.79 -6.49 30.89
C ALA A 175 -18.67 -7.15 30.05
N ASP A 176 -17.60 -6.41 29.72
CA ASP A 176 -16.44 -6.98 29.02
C ASP A 176 -15.79 -8.11 29.83
N THR A 177 -15.75 -7.99 31.15
CA THR A 177 -15.18 -9.01 32.05
C THR A 177 -16.08 -10.25 32.08
N LEU A 178 -17.38 -10.06 32.16
CA LEU A 178 -18.36 -11.15 32.13
C LEU A 178 -18.31 -11.88 30.79
N GLY A 179 -18.31 -11.17 29.67
CA GLY A 179 -18.16 -11.75 28.32
C GLY A 179 -16.89 -12.62 28.19
N LYS A 180 -15.75 -12.13 28.70
CA LYS A 180 -14.49 -12.91 28.73
C LYS A 180 -14.60 -14.17 29.58
N LEU A 181 -15.24 -14.09 30.73
CA LEU A 181 -15.45 -15.24 31.61
C LEU A 181 -16.31 -16.32 30.93
N PHE A 182 -17.39 -15.93 30.27
CA PHE A 182 -18.24 -16.87 29.55
C PHE A 182 -17.53 -17.49 28.36
N PHE A 183 -16.74 -16.73 27.63
CA PHE A 183 -15.90 -17.24 26.55
C PHE A 183 -14.88 -18.29 27.07
N GLU A 184 -14.24 -18.05 28.22
CA GLU A 184 -13.34 -19.03 28.84
C GLU A 184 -14.07 -20.27 29.36
N LEU A 185 -15.29 -20.14 29.86
CA LEU A 185 -16.13 -21.27 30.24
C LEU A 185 -16.48 -22.17 29.05
N GLU A 186 -16.85 -21.59 27.94
CA GLU A 186 -17.09 -22.34 26.70
C GLU A 186 -15.80 -23.01 26.21
N ARG A 187 -14.70 -22.27 26.13
CA ARG A 187 -13.40 -22.78 25.69
C ARG A 187 -12.86 -23.92 26.53
N SER A 188 -13.08 -23.88 27.86
CA SER A 188 -12.65 -24.93 28.77
C SER A 188 -13.54 -26.19 28.72
N GLY A 189 -14.66 -26.13 28.01
CA GLY A 189 -15.64 -27.21 27.94
C GLY A 189 -16.57 -27.27 29.16
N GLY A 190 -16.56 -26.24 30.00
CA GLY A 190 -17.48 -26.11 31.14
C GLY A 190 -18.93 -25.92 30.72
N VAL A 191 -19.14 -25.34 29.54
CA VAL A 191 -20.44 -25.14 28.88
C VAL A 191 -20.28 -25.51 27.42
N THR A 192 -21.21 -26.22 26.84
CA THR A 192 -21.18 -26.63 25.42
C THR A 192 -22.23 -25.85 24.63
N ARG A 193 -22.05 -25.79 23.30
CA ARG A 193 -23.01 -25.12 22.42
C ARG A 193 -24.44 -25.61 22.58
N GLU A 194 -24.65 -26.94 22.80
CA GLU A 194 -25.98 -27.52 23.01
C GLU A 194 -26.65 -27.00 24.28
N ASP A 195 -25.86 -26.63 25.30
CA ASP A 195 -26.41 -26.17 26.58
C ASP A 195 -27.08 -24.80 26.45
N TYR A 196 -26.61 -23.92 25.56
CA TYR A 196 -27.12 -22.55 25.44
C TYR A 196 -27.93 -22.27 24.16
N THR A 197 -27.91 -23.19 23.20
CA THR A 197 -28.76 -23.07 21.99
C THR A 197 -30.17 -23.59 22.16
N ASP A 198 -30.41 -24.47 23.13
CA ASP A 198 -31.72 -25.05 23.43
C ASP A 198 -32.35 -24.36 24.64
N PRO A 199 -33.47 -23.61 24.48
CA PRO A 199 -34.16 -22.97 25.60
C PRO A 199 -34.64 -23.93 26.65
N ALA A 200 -34.93 -25.20 26.31
CA ALA A 200 -35.37 -26.21 27.28
C ALA A 200 -34.30 -26.65 28.28
N LYS A 201 -33.01 -26.30 28.00
CA LYS A 201 -31.86 -26.63 28.87
C LYS A 201 -31.43 -25.49 29.78
N GLU A 202 -32.21 -24.43 29.94
CA GLU A 202 -31.83 -23.22 30.68
C GLU A 202 -31.46 -23.50 32.14
N GLU A 203 -32.22 -24.33 32.86
CA GLU A 203 -31.87 -24.70 34.25
C GLU A 203 -30.53 -25.46 34.31
N GLU A 204 -30.29 -26.38 33.37
CA GLU A 204 -29.05 -27.12 33.29
C GLU A 204 -27.85 -26.16 32.99
N LEU A 205 -28.05 -25.24 32.06
CA LEU A 205 -27.07 -24.18 31.72
C LEU A 205 -26.71 -23.37 32.98
N VAL A 206 -27.69 -22.87 33.72
CA VAL A 206 -27.48 -22.05 34.93
C VAL A 206 -26.69 -22.85 35.98
N GLN A 207 -27.02 -24.12 36.20
CA GLN A 207 -26.28 -24.95 37.17
C GLN A 207 -24.85 -25.20 36.74
N LYS A 208 -24.60 -25.46 35.47
CA LYS A 208 -23.23 -25.61 34.91
C LYS A 208 -22.41 -24.34 35.07
N ILE A 209 -22.98 -23.17 34.75
CA ILE A 209 -22.32 -21.88 34.89
C ILE A 209 -21.98 -21.60 36.34
N ARG A 210 -22.95 -21.73 37.27
CA ARG A 210 -22.73 -21.54 38.70
C ARG A 210 -21.59 -22.39 39.23
N THR A 211 -21.61 -23.68 38.92
CA THR A 211 -20.57 -24.60 39.36
C THR A 211 -19.17 -24.19 38.85
N ASN A 212 -19.07 -23.85 37.58
CA ASN A 212 -17.80 -23.49 36.98
C ASN A 212 -17.30 -22.12 37.46
N LEU A 213 -18.17 -21.13 37.62
CA LEU A 213 -17.80 -19.81 38.14
C LEU A 213 -17.37 -19.89 39.62
N GLN A 214 -18.06 -20.72 40.45
CA GLN A 214 -17.64 -20.96 41.83
C GLN A 214 -16.28 -21.63 41.90
N LEU A 215 -15.98 -22.61 41.04
CA LEU A 215 -14.67 -23.25 40.94
C LEU A 215 -13.59 -22.25 40.52
N LEU A 216 -13.88 -21.37 39.60
CA LEU A 216 -12.97 -20.29 39.15
C LEU A 216 -12.71 -19.29 40.28
N ALA A 217 -13.73 -18.88 41.02
CA ALA A 217 -13.58 -17.99 42.18
C ALA A 217 -12.70 -18.61 43.25
N GLN A 218 -12.92 -19.87 43.59
CA GLN A 218 -12.09 -20.61 44.59
C GLN A 218 -10.64 -20.81 44.20
N ARG A 219 -10.34 -20.99 42.90
CA ARG A 219 -8.97 -21.16 42.40
C ARG A 219 -8.14 -19.88 42.41
N ASN A 220 -8.78 -18.72 42.46
CA ASN A 220 -8.16 -17.43 42.21
C ASN A 220 -8.15 -16.46 43.43
N GLU A 221 -8.49 -16.91 44.63
CA GLU A 221 -8.51 -16.11 45.85
C GLU A 221 -7.14 -15.48 46.29
N GLY A 222 -6.07 -15.68 45.54
CA GLY A 222 -4.72 -15.18 45.88
C GLY A 222 -4.08 -14.20 44.89
N VAL A 223 -4.73 -13.81 43.79
CA VAL A 223 -4.11 -13.00 42.74
C VAL A 223 -4.78 -11.61 42.64
N GLN A 224 -4.03 -10.53 42.90
CA GLN A 224 -4.52 -9.16 42.91
C GLN A 224 -5.20 -8.71 41.59
N SER A 225 -4.87 -9.34 40.45
CA SER A 225 -5.52 -9.07 39.15
C SER A 225 -6.95 -9.62 39.05
N PHE A 226 -7.41 -10.44 40.00
CA PHE A 226 -8.72 -11.07 40.01
C PHE A 226 -9.75 -10.41 40.95
N ALA A 227 -9.39 -9.36 41.67
CA ALA A 227 -10.33 -8.70 42.59
C ALA A 227 -11.57 -8.15 41.83
N GLY A 228 -11.38 -7.57 40.64
CA GLY A 228 -12.47 -7.10 39.80
C GLY A 228 -13.34 -8.23 39.21
N ILE A 229 -12.71 -9.37 38.88
CA ILE A 229 -13.41 -10.54 38.33
C ILE A 229 -14.29 -11.18 39.40
N ALA A 230 -13.78 -11.30 40.64
CA ALA A 230 -14.54 -11.88 41.74
C ALA A 230 -15.83 -11.08 42.04
N HIS A 231 -15.78 -9.75 41.98
CA HIS A 231 -16.95 -8.90 42.14
C HIS A 231 -18.00 -9.15 41.06
N VAL A 232 -17.60 -9.15 39.78
CA VAL A 232 -18.50 -9.40 38.65
C VAL A 232 -19.15 -10.79 38.73
N ILE A 233 -18.38 -11.82 39.12
CA ILE A 233 -18.93 -13.18 39.36
C ILE A 233 -19.95 -13.13 40.50
N GLN A 234 -19.64 -12.44 41.58
CA GLN A 234 -20.52 -12.37 42.75
C GLN A 234 -21.83 -11.65 42.42
N ASP A 235 -21.78 -10.55 41.69
CA ASP A 235 -22.95 -9.80 41.24
C ASP A 235 -23.82 -10.64 40.27
N PHE A 236 -23.18 -11.38 39.34
CA PHE A 236 -23.90 -12.30 38.46
C PHE A 236 -24.59 -13.45 39.26
N LEU A 237 -23.93 -14.00 40.27
CA LEU A 237 -24.50 -15.09 41.07
C LEU A 237 -25.61 -14.63 42.02
N GLN A 238 -25.77 -13.31 42.25
CA GLN A 238 -26.85 -12.74 43.09
C GLN A 238 -28.15 -12.48 42.33
N VAL A 239 -28.12 -12.42 40.97
CA VAL A 239 -29.33 -12.30 40.18
C VAL A 239 -30.11 -13.64 40.18
N ASP A 240 -31.41 -13.61 39.95
CA ASP A 240 -32.24 -14.80 39.89
C ASP A 240 -31.87 -15.73 38.73
N ASP A 241 -32.32 -16.99 38.82
CA ASP A 241 -31.95 -18.06 37.89
C ASP A 241 -32.37 -17.74 36.46
N GLU A 242 -33.56 -17.13 36.28
CA GLU A 242 -34.08 -16.72 34.99
C GLU A 242 -33.19 -15.66 34.32
N ALA A 243 -32.81 -14.63 35.08
CA ALA A 243 -31.87 -13.62 34.59
C ALA A 243 -30.49 -14.20 34.22
N GLN A 244 -29.97 -15.11 35.06
CA GLN A 244 -28.68 -15.77 34.78
C GLN A 244 -28.72 -16.57 33.48
N GLY A 245 -29.82 -17.31 33.23
CA GLY A 245 -30.01 -18.05 31.99
C GLY A 245 -30.05 -17.16 30.76
N LYS A 246 -30.88 -16.10 30.78
CA LYS A 246 -31.02 -15.15 29.68
C LYS A 246 -29.72 -14.38 29.39
N ILE A 247 -29.02 -13.92 30.44
CA ILE A 247 -27.71 -13.22 30.30
C ILE A 247 -26.69 -14.18 29.71
N ALA A 248 -26.61 -15.40 30.22
CA ALA A 248 -25.65 -16.39 29.73
C ALA A 248 -25.87 -16.73 28.25
N ARG A 249 -27.10 -16.97 27.87
CA ARG A 249 -27.47 -17.23 26.46
C ARG A 249 -27.09 -16.04 25.57
N TYR A 250 -27.38 -14.83 25.99
CA TYR A 250 -27.00 -13.63 25.24
C TYR A 250 -25.50 -13.50 25.09
N LEU A 251 -24.72 -13.65 26.14
CA LEU A 251 -23.27 -13.54 26.10
C LEU A 251 -22.62 -14.63 25.24
N LEU A 252 -23.08 -15.87 25.38
CA LEU A 252 -22.52 -17.02 24.64
C LEU A 252 -22.96 -17.08 23.19
N LEU A 253 -24.21 -16.70 22.90
CA LEU A 253 -24.78 -16.81 21.56
C LEU A 253 -24.66 -15.54 20.73
N VAL A 254 -24.66 -14.37 21.37
CA VAL A 254 -24.68 -13.07 20.65
C VAL A 254 -23.36 -12.33 20.81
N GLU A 255 -23.00 -11.95 22.03
CA GLU A 255 -21.89 -11.03 22.23
C GLU A 255 -20.54 -11.63 21.93
N GLY A 256 -20.21 -12.80 22.49
CA GLY A 256 -18.92 -13.46 22.28
C GLY A 256 -18.61 -13.77 20.81
N PRO A 257 -19.53 -14.46 20.10
CA PRO A 257 -19.36 -14.74 18.68
C PRO A 257 -19.25 -13.48 17.82
N LEU A 258 -20.08 -12.47 18.05
CA LEU A 258 -20.05 -11.24 17.27
C LEU A 258 -18.81 -10.38 17.55
N GLN A 259 -18.31 -10.34 18.80
CA GLN A 259 -17.02 -9.71 19.12
C GLN A 259 -15.86 -10.42 18.42
N THR A 260 -15.87 -11.75 18.41
CA THR A 260 -14.87 -12.54 17.67
C THR A 260 -14.93 -12.24 16.18
N MET A 261 -16.13 -12.21 15.61
CA MET A 261 -16.36 -11.87 14.21
C MET A 261 -15.90 -10.43 13.89
N ALA A 262 -16.18 -9.46 14.75
CA ALA A 262 -15.78 -8.06 14.56
C ALA A 262 -14.27 -7.88 14.43
N SER A 263 -13.48 -8.71 15.13
CA SER A 263 -12.02 -8.69 15.04
C SER A 263 -11.45 -9.34 13.78
N ARG A 264 -12.21 -10.25 13.14
CA ARG A 264 -11.73 -11.11 12.06
C ARG A 264 -12.43 -10.88 10.70
N ALA A 265 -13.71 -10.53 10.68
CA ALA A 265 -14.44 -10.20 9.46
C ALA A 265 -14.43 -8.69 9.22
N ASN A 266 -13.74 -8.24 8.18
CA ASN A 266 -13.51 -6.80 7.95
C ASN A 266 -14.25 -6.20 6.75
N LEU A 267 -15.23 -6.92 6.18
CA LEU A 267 -16.00 -6.41 5.06
C LEU A 267 -17.03 -5.37 5.54
N MET A 268 -16.94 -4.15 5.00
CA MET A 268 -17.93 -3.09 5.21
C MET A 268 -19.07 -3.27 4.23
N MET A 269 -20.00 -4.18 4.55
CA MET A 269 -21.11 -4.55 3.67
C MET A 269 -22.45 -3.96 4.08
N ILE A 270 -22.55 -3.40 5.27
CA ILE A 270 -23.82 -2.88 5.79
C ILE A 270 -23.93 -1.39 5.46
N PRO A 271 -24.90 -1.00 4.62
CA PRO A 271 -25.08 0.38 4.24
C PRO A 271 -25.66 1.22 5.38
N PRO A 272 -25.44 2.54 5.38
CA PRO A 272 -26.05 3.45 6.35
C PRO A 272 -27.57 3.44 6.23
N SER A 273 -28.26 3.76 7.30
CA SER A 273 -29.74 3.76 7.38
C SER A 273 -30.42 4.67 6.36
N LYS A 274 -29.72 5.65 5.80
CA LYS A 274 -30.21 6.53 4.74
C LYS A 274 -29.17 6.65 3.63
N PRO A 275 -29.54 6.42 2.37
CA PRO A 275 -28.66 6.74 1.26
C PRO A 275 -28.38 8.26 1.28
N GLY A 276 -27.14 8.63 1.47
CA GLY A 276 -26.73 10.01 1.60
C GLY A 276 -25.69 10.38 0.55
N THR A 277 -25.41 11.68 0.45
CA THR A 277 -24.35 12.30 -0.34
C THR A 277 -22.95 12.05 0.27
N GLN A 278 -22.80 11.05 1.10
CA GLN A 278 -21.55 10.76 1.79
C GLN A 278 -20.49 10.26 0.83
N PHE A 279 -19.32 10.84 0.98
CA PHE A 279 -18.12 10.47 0.28
C PHE A 279 -17.81 8.99 0.55
N MET A 280 -17.34 8.28 -0.46
CA MET A 280 -16.91 6.89 -0.47
C MET A 280 -16.73 6.22 0.89
N GLY A 281 -17.60 5.28 1.22
CA GLY A 281 -17.47 4.42 2.39
C GLY A 281 -17.84 5.02 3.74
N GLU A 282 -18.12 6.32 3.82
CA GLU A 282 -18.62 6.92 5.06
C GLU A 282 -20.02 6.39 5.39
N GLY A 283 -20.14 5.84 6.59
CA GLY A 283 -21.40 5.29 7.08
C GLY A 283 -21.68 3.84 6.72
N TRP A 284 -20.82 3.17 5.92
CA TRP A 284 -20.88 1.72 5.77
C TRP A 284 -20.24 1.05 6.98
N GLU A 285 -20.88 0.01 7.47
CA GLU A 285 -20.47 -0.67 8.70
C GLU A 285 -20.08 -2.13 8.44
N LYS A 286 -19.27 -2.67 9.35
CA LYS A 286 -18.97 -4.09 9.41
C LYS A 286 -20.20 -4.86 9.88
N THR A 287 -20.34 -6.09 9.45
CA THR A 287 -21.51 -6.91 9.73
C THR A 287 -21.71 -7.17 11.22
N ALA A 288 -20.67 -7.53 11.97
CA ALA A 288 -20.80 -7.89 13.38
C ALA A 288 -21.26 -6.72 14.28
N PRO A 289 -20.69 -5.50 14.18
CA PRO A 289 -21.22 -4.35 14.89
C PRO A 289 -22.69 -4.03 14.56
N ALA A 290 -23.03 -4.04 13.26
CA ALA A 290 -24.39 -3.77 12.81
C ALA A 290 -25.39 -4.84 13.31
N THR A 291 -24.97 -6.10 13.37
CA THR A 291 -25.78 -7.19 13.93
C THR A 291 -26.00 -6.99 15.42
N LEU A 292 -24.95 -6.71 16.18
CA LEU A 292 -25.02 -6.50 17.61
C LEU A 292 -25.92 -5.29 17.95
N GLN A 293 -25.78 -4.19 17.21
CA GLN A 293 -26.60 -3.00 17.36
C GLN A 293 -28.08 -3.27 17.04
N GLY A 294 -28.35 -4.04 15.98
CA GLY A 294 -29.71 -4.42 15.60
C GLY A 294 -30.37 -5.30 16.65
N ILE A 295 -29.69 -6.32 17.13
CA ILE A 295 -30.19 -7.22 18.18
C ILE A 295 -30.38 -6.45 19.50
N GLY A 296 -29.39 -5.68 19.92
CA GLY A 296 -29.42 -4.92 21.17
C GLY A 296 -30.43 -3.75 21.17
N GLY A 297 -30.49 -2.98 20.08
CA GLY A 297 -31.33 -1.76 20.02
C GLY A 297 -32.80 -2.02 19.67
N MET A 298 -33.08 -2.75 18.58
CA MET A 298 -34.43 -2.93 18.03
C MET A 298 -34.95 -4.38 18.09
N GLY A 299 -34.13 -5.32 18.53
CA GLY A 299 -34.44 -6.76 18.53
C GLY A 299 -34.47 -7.42 17.15
N LYS A 300 -34.16 -6.65 16.11
CA LYS A 300 -34.08 -7.12 14.74
C LYS A 300 -32.82 -6.62 14.05
N THR A 301 -32.12 -7.52 13.42
CA THR A 301 -30.97 -7.16 12.60
C THR A 301 -31.41 -6.42 11.33
N PRO A 302 -30.61 -5.49 10.81
CA PRO A 302 -30.84 -4.89 9.50
C PRO A 302 -30.99 -5.96 8.42
N GLU A 303 -31.84 -5.73 7.44
CA GLU A 303 -32.07 -6.69 6.34
C GLU A 303 -30.79 -6.96 5.55
N SER A 304 -29.92 -5.96 5.41
CA SER A 304 -28.60 -6.10 4.80
C SER A 304 -27.72 -7.16 5.50
N VAL A 305 -27.84 -7.32 6.82
CA VAL A 305 -27.12 -8.38 7.57
C VAL A 305 -27.61 -9.77 7.16
N ARG A 306 -28.89 -9.92 6.86
CA ARG A 306 -29.47 -11.22 6.43
C ARG A 306 -28.88 -11.68 5.09
N PHE A 307 -28.68 -10.75 4.15
CA PHE A 307 -28.01 -11.08 2.88
C PHE A 307 -26.58 -11.55 3.11
N TYR A 308 -25.84 -10.86 3.98
CA TYR A 308 -24.49 -11.29 4.32
C TYR A 308 -24.48 -12.67 4.99
N ALA A 309 -25.39 -12.91 5.94
CA ALA A 309 -25.51 -14.20 6.59
C ALA A 309 -25.81 -15.32 5.59
N THR A 310 -26.71 -15.09 4.62
CA THR A 310 -27.01 -16.04 3.54
C THR A 310 -25.80 -16.30 2.64
N MET A 311 -25.04 -15.25 2.27
CA MET A 311 -23.81 -15.41 1.49
C MET A 311 -22.76 -16.23 2.26
N SER A 312 -22.59 -15.94 3.55
CA SER A 312 -21.66 -16.65 4.43
C SER A 312 -22.03 -18.12 4.57
N SER A 313 -23.29 -18.41 4.83
CA SER A 313 -23.78 -19.79 4.95
C SER A 313 -23.65 -20.57 3.63
N ALA A 314 -23.94 -19.95 2.48
CA ALA A 314 -23.74 -20.58 1.17
C ALA A 314 -22.26 -20.80 0.83
N PHE A 315 -21.38 -19.90 1.29
CA PHE A 315 -19.94 -20.05 1.11
C PHE A 315 -19.35 -21.15 2.00
N ASP A 316 -19.88 -21.30 3.24
CA ASP A 316 -19.38 -22.23 4.25
C ASP A 316 -20.10 -23.59 4.25
N ALA A 317 -21.05 -23.83 3.34
CA ALA A 317 -21.77 -25.10 3.20
C ALA A 317 -20.85 -26.35 2.98
N GLN A 318 -19.54 -26.14 3.02
CA GLN A 318 -18.49 -27.16 2.94
C GLN A 318 -18.43 -28.11 4.16
N GLN A 319 -19.08 -27.79 5.28
CA GLN A 319 -18.91 -28.58 6.51
C GLN A 319 -19.58 -29.95 6.49
N SER A 320 -20.39 -30.27 5.48
CA SER A 320 -21.06 -31.56 5.36
C SER A 320 -20.29 -32.66 4.64
N GLY A 321 -18.97 -32.47 4.39
CA GLY A 321 -18.09 -33.50 3.80
C GLY A 321 -17.96 -33.48 2.28
N GLU A 322 -18.60 -32.53 1.60
CA GLU A 322 -18.38 -32.25 0.17
C GLU A 322 -17.43 -31.05 -0.01
N PRO A 323 -16.50 -31.07 -0.98
CA PRO A 323 -15.42 -30.08 -1.04
C PRO A 323 -15.77 -28.72 -1.64
N GLN A 324 -17.05 -28.39 -1.84
CA GLN A 324 -17.43 -27.12 -2.50
C GLN A 324 -18.73 -26.57 -1.88
N GLY A 325 -18.65 -25.31 -1.37
CA GLY A 325 -19.82 -24.52 -1.02
C GLY A 325 -20.86 -24.47 -2.16
N ASP A 326 -22.03 -23.94 -1.92
CA ASP A 326 -23.07 -23.79 -2.95
C ASP A 326 -22.87 -22.48 -3.75
N PRO A 327 -22.16 -22.52 -4.91
CA PRO A 327 -21.90 -21.34 -5.72
C PRO A 327 -23.18 -20.72 -6.30
N GLU A 328 -24.22 -21.53 -6.53
CA GLU A 328 -25.49 -21.05 -7.08
C GLU A 328 -26.26 -20.26 -6.01
N ALA A 329 -26.38 -20.80 -4.80
CA ALA A 329 -26.96 -20.09 -3.67
C ALA A 329 -26.18 -18.82 -3.31
N PHE A 330 -24.83 -18.87 -3.34
CA PHE A 330 -23.99 -17.72 -3.10
C PHE A 330 -24.20 -16.61 -4.14
N ASN A 331 -24.14 -16.96 -5.43
CA ASN A 331 -24.35 -16.01 -6.51
C ASN A 331 -25.76 -15.41 -6.48
N LYS A 332 -26.77 -16.21 -6.12
CA LYS A 332 -28.13 -15.73 -5.93
C LYS A 332 -28.20 -14.74 -4.78
N ALA A 333 -27.63 -15.05 -3.62
CA ALA A 333 -27.61 -14.14 -2.46
C ALA A 333 -26.91 -12.81 -2.78
N VAL A 334 -25.82 -12.83 -3.55
CA VAL A 334 -25.17 -11.62 -4.05
C VAL A 334 -26.07 -10.82 -4.99
N ALA A 335 -26.78 -11.49 -5.91
CA ALA A 335 -27.71 -10.84 -6.83
C ALA A 335 -28.90 -10.21 -6.09
N ASP A 336 -29.49 -10.94 -5.14
CA ASP A 336 -30.60 -10.47 -4.31
C ASP A 336 -30.17 -9.26 -3.47
N TYR A 337 -28.97 -9.28 -2.88
CA TYR A 337 -28.42 -8.13 -2.14
C TYR A 337 -28.21 -6.91 -3.03
N ARG A 338 -27.66 -7.08 -4.24
CA ARG A 338 -27.51 -5.98 -5.21
C ARG A 338 -28.87 -5.39 -5.62
N ALA A 339 -29.88 -6.22 -5.84
CA ALA A 339 -31.23 -5.78 -6.15
C ALA A 339 -31.80 -4.94 -5.00
N TRP A 340 -31.68 -5.47 -3.76
CA TRP A 340 -32.11 -4.77 -2.55
C TRP A 340 -31.41 -3.41 -2.36
N LEU A 341 -30.08 -3.34 -2.57
CA LEU A 341 -29.34 -2.07 -2.53
C LEU A 341 -29.90 -1.07 -3.55
N GLY A 342 -30.21 -1.53 -4.77
CA GLY A 342 -30.80 -0.68 -5.81
C GLY A 342 -32.16 -0.12 -5.44
N GLU A 343 -33.04 -0.97 -4.85
CA GLU A 343 -34.40 -0.60 -4.41
C GLU A 343 -34.35 0.35 -3.19
N ASN A 344 -33.32 0.26 -2.35
CA ASN A 344 -33.14 1.10 -1.17
C ASN A 344 -32.31 2.40 -1.43
N GLY A 345 -32.06 2.74 -2.70
CA GLY A 345 -31.44 4.02 -3.09
C GLY A 345 -29.90 4.02 -3.14
N PHE A 346 -29.25 2.85 -3.07
CA PHE A 346 -27.79 2.70 -3.16
C PHE A 346 -27.27 2.41 -4.57
N THR A 347 -28.04 2.75 -5.62
CA THR A 347 -27.68 2.53 -7.03
C THR A 347 -26.32 3.16 -7.38
N ALA A 348 -26.02 4.34 -6.84
CA ALA A 348 -24.74 5.00 -7.09
C ALA A 348 -23.54 4.20 -6.56
N ALA A 349 -23.69 3.56 -5.40
CA ALA A 349 -22.64 2.70 -4.82
C ALA A 349 -22.41 1.44 -5.67
N ILE A 350 -23.49 0.81 -6.14
CA ILE A 350 -23.43 -0.35 -7.04
C ILE A 350 -22.71 0.02 -8.35
N THR A 351 -23.11 1.12 -8.98
CA THR A 351 -22.50 1.60 -10.23
C THR A 351 -21.00 1.84 -10.05
N LYS A 352 -20.63 2.50 -8.95
CA LYS A 352 -19.22 2.79 -8.66
C LYS A 352 -18.39 1.53 -8.43
N ALA A 353 -18.94 0.53 -7.72
CA ALA A 353 -18.27 -0.75 -7.53
C ALA A 353 -18.07 -1.50 -8.86
N ASP A 354 -19.04 -1.47 -9.77
CA ASP A 354 -18.93 -2.06 -11.10
C ASP A 354 -17.88 -1.35 -11.97
N GLU A 355 -17.84 -0.02 -11.90
CA GLU A 355 -16.86 0.79 -12.61
C GLU A 355 -15.44 0.55 -12.06
N GLU A 356 -15.27 0.44 -10.75
CA GLU A 356 -13.98 0.08 -10.14
C GLU A 356 -13.54 -1.32 -10.54
N HIS A 357 -14.46 -2.29 -10.54
CA HIS A 357 -14.18 -3.65 -11.02
C HIS A 357 -13.75 -3.64 -12.49
N PHE A 358 -14.45 -2.88 -13.33
CA PHE A 358 -14.07 -2.69 -14.74
C PHE A 358 -12.68 -2.07 -14.86
N PHE A 359 -12.37 -1.00 -14.10
CA PHE A 359 -11.06 -0.35 -14.11
C PHE A 359 -9.93 -1.32 -13.76
N ASN A 360 -10.10 -2.10 -12.69
CA ASN A 360 -9.13 -3.08 -12.23
C ASN A 360 -8.93 -4.22 -13.24
N THR A 361 -10.01 -4.70 -13.86
CA THR A 361 -9.96 -5.77 -14.89
C THR A 361 -9.35 -5.25 -16.20
N PHE A 362 -9.70 -4.05 -16.62
CA PHE A 362 -9.16 -3.42 -17.82
C PHE A 362 -7.68 -3.06 -17.67
N ALA A 363 -7.23 -2.74 -16.44
CA ALA A 363 -5.84 -2.44 -16.09
C ALA A 363 -5.15 -1.49 -17.11
N PRO A 364 -5.61 -0.24 -17.27
CA PRO A 364 -5.18 0.66 -18.34
C PRO A 364 -3.68 0.94 -18.31
N PHE A 365 -3.08 1.05 -17.12
CA PHE A 365 -1.66 1.34 -16.96
C PHE A 365 -0.78 0.15 -17.38
N ALA A 366 -1.20 -1.10 -17.09
CA ALA A 366 -0.47 -2.28 -17.54
C ALA A 366 -0.50 -2.42 -19.07
N ARG A 367 -1.65 -2.11 -19.70
CA ARG A 367 -1.77 -2.09 -21.17
C ARG A 367 -0.93 -0.98 -21.79
N ALA A 368 -0.96 0.24 -21.23
CA ALA A 368 -0.11 1.34 -21.68
C ALA A 368 1.38 0.99 -21.58
N GLN A 369 1.80 0.32 -20.48
CA GLN A 369 3.16 -0.16 -20.28
C GLN A 369 3.63 -1.10 -21.41
N GLY A 370 2.80 -2.04 -21.80
CA GLY A 370 3.09 -2.94 -22.93
C GLY A 370 3.28 -2.18 -24.25
N ILE A 371 2.45 -1.17 -24.52
CA ILE A 371 2.57 -0.35 -25.72
C ILE A 371 3.84 0.50 -25.70
N TYR A 372 4.25 1.06 -24.54
CA TYR A 372 5.50 1.81 -24.40
C TYR A 372 6.71 0.94 -24.71
N VAL A 373 6.74 -0.34 -24.29
CA VAL A 373 7.82 -1.27 -24.64
C VAL A 373 7.91 -1.46 -26.15
N ILE A 374 6.79 -1.72 -26.82
CA ILE A 374 6.76 -1.90 -28.27
C ILE A 374 7.24 -0.63 -28.98
N ALA A 375 6.75 0.54 -28.55
CA ALA A 375 7.16 1.83 -29.12
C ALA A 375 8.67 2.08 -28.93
N LEU A 376 9.23 1.75 -27.75
CA LEU A 376 10.66 1.86 -27.47
C LEU A 376 11.48 0.97 -28.41
N LEU A 377 11.08 -0.29 -28.57
CA LEU A 377 11.76 -1.22 -29.48
C LEU A 377 11.73 -0.71 -30.92
N LEU A 378 10.58 -0.24 -31.42
CA LEU A 378 10.47 0.32 -32.77
C LEU A 378 11.35 1.57 -32.95
N ALA A 379 11.40 2.44 -31.95
CA ALA A 379 12.26 3.62 -31.99
C ALA A 379 13.76 3.24 -31.99
N CYS A 380 14.17 2.27 -31.17
CA CYS A 380 15.54 1.75 -31.18
C CYS A 380 15.91 1.06 -32.50
N PHE A 381 15.03 0.20 -33.04
CA PHE A 381 15.25 -0.42 -34.35
C PHE A 381 15.30 0.58 -35.50
N SER A 382 14.58 1.68 -35.43
CA SER A 382 14.62 2.77 -36.41
C SER A 382 16.03 3.37 -36.54
N TRP A 383 16.76 3.46 -35.41
CA TRP A 383 18.11 3.99 -35.41
C TRP A 383 19.13 3.07 -36.08
N LEU A 384 18.92 1.75 -36.03
CA LEU A 384 19.78 0.78 -36.72
C LEU A 384 19.68 0.87 -38.26
N LYS A 385 18.47 1.15 -38.78
CA LYS A 385 18.23 1.23 -40.24
C LYS A 385 17.72 2.59 -40.71
N MET A 386 17.65 3.60 -39.85
CA MET A 386 17.12 4.94 -40.18
C MET A 386 15.77 4.93 -40.91
N SER A 387 14.90 4.00 -40.55
CA SER A 387 13.59 3.84 -41.19
C SER A 387 12.57 4.88 -40.68
N ARG A 388 12.11 5.77 -41.56
CA ARG A 388 11.06 6.75 -41.24
C ARG A 388 9.73 6.06 -40.87
N GLY A 389 9.44 4.91 -41.45
CA GLY A 389 8.25 4.13 -41.12
C GLY A 389 8.24 3.71 -39.64
N LEU A 390 9.35 3.17 -39.14
CA LEU A 390 9.47 2.76 -37.74
C LEU A 390 9.39 3.94 -36.76
N ILE A 391 9.99 5.09 -37.10
CA ILE A 391 9.88 6.34 -36.29
C ILE A 391 8.42 6.79 -36.20
N ASN A 392 7.70 6.83 -37.32
CA ASN A 392 6.31 7.22 -37.33
C ASN A 392 5.44 6.20 -36.56
N SER A 393 5.69 4.92 -36.71
CA SER A 393 4.97 3.88 -35.94
C SER A 393 5.19 4.03 -34.44
N ALA A 394 6.43 4.27 -33.99
CA ALA A 394 6.74 4.55 -32.59
C ALA A 394 6.00 5.80 -32.10
N PHE A 395 6.01 6.89 -32.88
CA PHE A 395 5.32 8.14 -32.55
C PHE A 395 3.81 7.96 -32.33
N TYR A 396 3.13 7.23 -33.25
CA TYR A 396 1.70 6.98 -33.11
C TYR A 396 1.36 6.00 -31.99
N LEU A 397 2.20 4.99 -31.75
CA LEU A 397 2.02 4.08 -30.60
C LEU A 397 2.18 4.78 -29.27
N ILE A 398 3.12 5.74 -29.16
CA ILE A 398 3.22 6.58 -27.96
C ILE A 398 1.98 7.43 -27.78
N GLY A 399 1.44 8.00 -28.86
CA GLY A 399 0.16 8.71 -28.82
C GLY A 399 -0.98 7.83 -28.32
N LEU A 400 -1.07 6.57 -28.80
CA LEU A 400 -2.07 5.61 -28.33
C LEU A 400 -1.87 5.26 -26.83
N ALA A 401 -0.63 4.96 -26.42
CA ALA A 401 -0.30 4.69 -25.02
C ALA A 401 -0.62 5.89 -24.13
N PHE A 402 -0.32 7.10 -24.59
CA PHE A 402 -0.63 8.35 -23.89
C PHE A 402 -2.14 8.55 -23.69
N VAL A 403 -2.95 8.28 -24.72
CA VAL A 403 -4.42 8.34 -24.61
C VAL A 403 -4.91 7.34 -23.58
N LEU A 404 -4.42 6.10 -23.61
CA LEU A 404 -4.79 5.07 -22.66
C LEU A 404 -4.33 5.42 -21.22
N HIS A 405 -3.11 5.95 -21.08
CA HIS A 405 -2.57 6.42 -19.79
C HIS A 405 -3.41 7.58 -19.25
N THR A 406 -3.79 8.54 -20.10
CA THR A 406 -4.67 9.68 -19.75
C THR A 406 -6.06 9.19 -19.33
N ALA A 407 -6.64 8.25 -20.08
CA ALA A 407 -7.93 7.66 -19.73
C ALA A 407 -7.87 6.96 -18.37
N GLY A 408 -6.80 6.22 -18.10
CA GLY A 408 -6.56 5.61 -16.78
C GLY A 408 -6.47 6.62 -15.65
N LEU A 409 -5.76 7.74 -15.84
CA LEU A 409 -5.70 8.84 -14.85
C LEU A 409 -7.06 9.49 -14.62
N ILE A 410 -7.79 9.81 -15.68
CA ILE A 410 -9.13 10.43 -15.56
C ILE A 410 -10.09 9.49 -14.83
N PHE A 411 -10.08 8.20 -15.20
CA PHE A 411 -10.94 7.22 -14.56
C PHE A 411 -10.61 7.05 -13.08
N ARG A 412 -9.30 7.04 -12.73
CA ARG A 412 -8.86 7.01 -11.34
C ARG A 412 -9.33 8.26 -10.57
N MET A 413 -9.19 9.46 -11.15
CA MET A 413 -9.70 10.70 -10.56
C MET A 413 -11.22 10.64 -10.31
N TYR A 414 -11.95 10.04 -11.22
CA TYR A 414 -13.41 9.85 -11.09
C TYR A 414 -13.74 8.88 -9.94
N LEU A 415 -13.03 7.73 -9.84
CA LEU A 415 -13.24 6.77 -8.77
C LEU A 415 -12.86 7.34 -7.39
N GLU A 416 -11.73 8.04 -7.31
CA GLU A 416 -11.23 8.63 -6.06
C GLU A 416 -11.96 9.91 -5.65
N GLY A 417 -12.57 10.63 -6.61
CA GLY A 417 -13.14 11.96 -6.40
C GLY A 417 -12.09 13.03 -6.09
N ARG A 418 -10.82 12.76 -6.44
CA ARG A 418 -9.65 13.59 -6.13
C ARG A 418 -8.79 13.88 -7.36
N PRO A 419 -7.94 14.91 -7.33
CA PRO A 419 -6.94 15.17 -8.35
C PRO A 419 -5.96 14.01 -8.56
N PRO A 420 -5.19 14.01 -9.68
CA PRO A 420 -4.47 12.80 -10.13
C PRO A 420 -3.31 12.35 -9.24
N VAL A 421 -2.88 13.17 -8.28
CA VAL A 421 -1.72 12.88 -7.42
C VAL A 421 -2.11 13.01 -5.95
N THR A 422 -2.26 11.88 -5.27
CA THR A 422 -2.68 11.75 -3.88
C THR A 422 -1.64 11.04 -3.00
N ASN A 423 -0.86 10.14 -3.58
CA ASN A 423 0.15 9.34 -2.90
C ASN A 423 1.38 9.07 -3.80
N LEU A 424 2.34 8.29 -3.30
CA LEU A 424 3.57 8.01 -4.04
C LEU A 424 3.32 7.21 -5.32
N TYR A 425 2.37 6.25 -5.30
CA TYR A 425 1.95 5.49 -6.49
C TYR A 425 1.42 6.41 -7.58
N SER A 426 0.44 7.25 -7.25
CA SER A 426 -0.19 8.17 -8.20
C SER A 426 0.80 9.21 -8.73
N SER A 427 1.78 9.63 -7.90
CA SER A 427 2.87 10.52 -8.34
C SER A 427 3.75 9.86 -9.40
N ALA A 428 4.06 8.56 -9.27
CA ALA A 428 4.85 7.82 -10.26
C ALA A 428 4.10 7.71 -11.60
N VAL A 429 2.80 7.38 -11.55
CA VAL A 429 1.93 7.35 -12.75
C VAL A 429 1.90 8.72 -13.41
N PHE A 430 1.66 9.79 -12.65
CA PHE A 430 1.54 11.15 -13.19
C PHE A 430 2.88 11.73 -13.70
N CYS A 431 4.00 11.46 -13.02
CA CYS A 431 5.33 11.82 -13.52
C CYS A 431 5.63 11.19 -14.87
N GLY A 432 5.28 9.91 -15.04
CA GLY A 432 5.39 9.21 -16.31
C GLY A 432 4.55 9.85 -17.39
N TRP A 433 3.29 10.17 -17.09
CA TRP A 433 2.38 10.84 -17.99
C TRP A 433 2.93 12.20 -18.47
N GLY A 434 3.41 13.04 -17.54
CA GLY A 434 3.97 14.35 -17.86
C GLY A 434 5.23 14.26 -18.74
N ALA A 435 6.13 13.33 -18.43
CA ALA A 435 7.35 13.12 -19.21
C ALA A 435 7.05 12.55 -20.61
N VAL A 436 6.05 11.66 -20.74
CA VAL A 436 5.59 11.14 -22.04
C VAL A 436 5.01 12.26 -22.90
N LEU A 437 4.17 13.11 -22.33
CA LEU A 437 3.59 14.27 -23.03
C LEU A 437 4.70 15.17 -23.59
N LEU A 438 5.62 15.59 -22.74
CA LEU A 438 6.74 16.48 -23.12
C LEU A 438 7.65 15.82 -24.17
N GLY A 439 8.00 14.53 -23.98
CA GLY A 439 8.82 13.78 -24.93
C GLY A 439 8.14 13.60 -26.29
N TRP A 440 6.83 13.35 -26.31
CA TRP A 440 6.05 13.24 -27.53
C TRP A 440 5.95 14.57 -28.27
N ILE A 441 5.78 15.71 -27.55
CA ILE A 441 5.83 17.07 -28.13
C ILE A 441 7.21 17.34 -28.74
N LEU A 442 8.29 16.99 -28.02
CA LEU A 442 9.65 17.14 -28.55
C LEU A 442 9.84 16.36 -29.86
N ASP A 443 9.34 15.13 -29.95
CA ASP A 443 9.49 14.33 -31.17
C ASP A 443 8.64 14.88 -32.32
N LYS A 444 7.48 15.48 -32.03
CA LYS A 444 6.68 16.21 -33.03
C LYS A 444 7.44 17.40 -33.62
N ILE A 445 8.22 18.11 -32.79
CA ILE A 445 9.02 19.28 -33.19
C ILE A 445 10.26 18.87 -33.99
N TYR A 446 11.04 17.91 -33.45
CA TYR A 446 12.36 17.55 -34.00
C TYR A 446 12.33 16.37 -34.97
N ARG A 447 11.33 15.51 -34.94
CA ARG A 447 11.06 14.37 -35.85
C ARG A 447 12.27 13.45 -36.05
N ASN A 448 13.01 13.19 -35.00
CA ASN A 448 14.22 12.38 -35.05
C ASN A 448 14.13 11.06 -34.24
N GLY A 449 12.96 10.75 -33.67
CA GLY A 449 12.68 9.56 -32.87
C GLY A 449 13.28 9.58 -31.47
N ILE A 450 14.02 10.64 -31.09
CA ILE A 450 14.65 10.76 -29.79
C ILE A 450 13.59 11.04 -28.72
N GLY A 451 12.69 11.99 -28.99
CA GLY A 451 11.58 12.31 -28.09
C GLY A 451 10.70 11.09 -27.82
N SER A 452 10.36 10.34 -28.85
CA SER A 452 9.61 9.09 -28.75
C SER A 452 10.33 8.04 -27.91
N SER A 453 11.65 7.85 -28.10
CA SER A 453 12.42 6.89 -27.32
C SER A 453 12.45 7.23 -25.84
N VAL A 454 12.67 8.50 -25.48
CA VAL A 454 12.67 8.93 -24.09
C VAL A 454 11.27 8.85 -23.48
N ALA A 455 10.24 9.29 -24.21
CA ALA A 455 8.84 9.17 -23.77
C ALA A 455 8.49 7.71 -23.43
N ALA A 456 8.80 6.77 -24.34
CA ALA A 456 8.53 5.36 -24.14
C ALA A 456 9.32 4.79 -22.94
N LEU A 457 10.62 5.11 -22.82
CA LEU A 457 11.48 4.64 -21.75
C LEU A 457 10.99 5.15 -20.38
N VAL A 458 10.71 6.45 -20.28
CA VAL A 458 10.28 7.04 -19.00
C VAL A 458 8.88 6.57 -18.63
N GLY A 459 7.93 6.54 -19.59
CA GLY A 459 6.59 6.04 -19.35
C GLY A 459 6.58 4.59 -18.89
N PHE A 460 7.38 3.73 -19.52
CA PHE A 460 7.55 2.35 -19.09
C PHE A 460 8.16 2.23 -17.69
N SER A 461 9.27 2.95 -17.43
CA SER A 461 9.99 2.85 -16.15
C SER A 461 9.16 3.35 -14.97
N THR A 462 8.43 4.46 -15.14
CA THR A 462 7.59 5.01 -14.06
C THR A 462 6.38 4.12 -13.78
N LEU A 463 5.79 3.46 -14.77
CA LEU A 463 4.73 2.50 -14.56
C LEU A 463 5.24 1.20 -13.90
N ILE A 464 6.49 0.77 -14.14
CA ILE A 464 7.10 -0.32 -13.35
C ILE A 464 7.24 0.09 -11.89
N ILE A 465 7.74 1.31 -11.62
CA ILE A 465 7.85 1.84 -10.26
C ILE A 465 6.47 1.89 -9.61
N ALA A 466 5.46 2.40 -10.31
CA ALA A 466 4.08 2.42 -9.82
C ALA A 466 3.56 1.01 -9.50
N ASN A 467 3.78 0.03 -10.38
CA ASN A 467 3.38 -1.36 -10.12
C ASN A 467 4.11 -1.97 -8.90
N HIS A 468 5.34 -1.55 -8.63
CA HIS A 468 6.07 -1.98 -7.43
C HIS A 468 5.46 -1.35 -6.17
N LEU A 469 5.17 -0.06 -6.21
CA LEU A 469 4.51 0.67 -5.12
C LEU A 469 3.10 0.13 -4.82
N ALA A 470 2.35 -0.29 -5.85
CA ALA A 470 1.02 -0.89 -5.69
C ALA A 470 1.01 -2.20 -4.91
N LYS A 471 2.15 -2.90 -4.80
CA LYS A 471 2.26 -4.14 -4.01
C LYS A 471 2.37 -3.88 -2.51
N GLU A 472 2.57 -2.66 -2.08
CA GLU A 472 2.81 -2.30 -0.69
C GLU A 472 1.55 -1.93 0.08
N GLY A 473 0.42 -1.77 -0.60
CA GLY A 473 -0.86 -1.44 0.03
C GLY A 473 -1.90 -0.92 -0.95
N ASP A 474 -2.95 -0.34 -0.40
CA ASP A 474 -4.01 0.31 -1.16
C ASP A 474 -3.46 1.52 -1.93
N THR A 475 -3.77 1.60 -3.21
CA THR A 475 -3.36 2.72 -4.07
C THR A 475 -4.33 3.91 -4.02
N MET A 476 -5.50 3.74 -3.40
CA MET A 476 -6.55 4.74 -3.22
C MET A 476 -6.84 5.01 -1.73
N GLU A 477 -5.82 4.90 -0.88
CA GLU A 477 -5.94 5.07 0.56
C GLU A 477 -6.50 6.44 0.98
N MET A 478 -7.16 6.47 2.13
CA MET A 478 -7.66 7.73 2.71
C MET A 478 -6.50 8.64 3.07
N MET A 479 -6.60 9.89 2.64
CA MET A 479 -5.63 10.93 2.98
C MET A 479 -5.88 11.47 4.40
N ARG A 480 -4.82 11.96 5.05
CA ARG A 480 -4.97 12.73 6.29
C ARG A 480 -5.78 13.99 6.00
N ALA A 481 -6.71 14.34 6.89
CA ALA A 481 -7.65 15.45 6.68
C ALA A 481 -6.95 16.79 6.33
N VAL A 482 -5.80 17.08 6.93
CA VAL A 482 -5.01 18.29 6.66
C VAL A 482 -4.46 18.36 5.23
N LEU A 483 -4.31 17.20 4.57
CA LEU A 483 -3.82 17.09 3.18
C LEU A 483 -4.97 16.91 2.19
N ASP A 484 -6.19 16.65 2.65
CA ASP A 484 -7.35 16.36 1.81
C ASP A 484 -8.05 17.64 1.33
N THR A 485 -7.39 18.33 0.41
CA THR A 485 -7.93 19.53 -0.22
C THR A 485 -7.74 19.52 -1.73
N ASN A 486 -8.84 19.39 -2.46
CA ASN A 486 -8.82 19.30 -3.92
C ASN A 486 -8.18 20.51 -4.60
N LEU A 487 -8.29 21.71 -4.00
CA LEU A 487 -7.66 22.91 -4.55
C LEU A 487 -6.14 22.79 -4.61
N TRP A 488 -5.50 22.39 -3.48
CA TRP A 488 -4.05 22.30 -3.41
C TRP A 488 -3.51 21.06 -4.11
N LEU A 489 -4.24 19.96 -4.10
CA LEU A 489 -3.90 18.77 -4.86
C LEU A 489 -3.94 19.04 -6.37
N ALA A 490 -4.93 19.79 -6.86
CA ALA A 490 -5.04 20.13 -8.29
C ALA A 490 -4.06 21.22 -8.74
N THR A 491 -3.62 22.08 -7.86
CA THR A 491 -2.72 23.19 -8.19
C THR A 491 -1.27 22.89 -7.81
N HIS A 492 -0.93 22.95 -6.53
CA HIS A 492 0.45 22.75 -6.08
C HIS A 492 1.03 21.40 -6.51
N VAL A 493 0.34 20.30 -6.16
CA VAL A 493 0.90 18.95 -6.36
C VAL A 493 1.03 18.61 -7.84
N VAL A 494 0.07 19.01 -8.67
CA VAL A 494 0.15 18.84 -10.13
C VAL A 494 1.31 19.64 -10.72
N ILE A 495 1.44 20.93 -10.37
CA ILE A 495 2.48 21.80 -10.91
C ILE A 495 3.88 21.33 -10.52
N ILE A 496 4.10 21.02 -9.24
CA ILE A 496 5.43 20.55 -8.77
C ILE A 496 5.80 19.20 -9.41
N THR A 497 4.84 18.30 -9.59
CA THR A 497 5.07 16.98 -10.19
C THR A 497 5.41 17.09 -11.69
N ILE A 498 4.81 18.04 -12.41
CA ILE A 498 5.22 18.39 -13.79
C ILE A 498 6.68 18.88 -13.81
N GLY A 499 7.10 19.70 -12.84
CA GLY A 499 8.48 20.13 -12.67
C GLY A 499 9.46 18.97 -12.52
N TYR A 500 9.10 17.97 -11.69
CA TYR A 500 9.86 16.73 -11.51
C TYR A 500 9.95 15.93 -12.82
N SER A 501 8.81 15.74 -13.49
CA SER A 501 8.75 15.05 -14.79
C SER A 501 9.66 15.69 -15.84
N ALA A 502 9.67 17.00 -15.91
CA ALA A 502 10.50 17.76 -16.85
C ALA A 502 12.00 17.65 -16.51
N THR A 503 12.38 17.70 -15.22
CA THR A 503 13.79 17.58 -14.82
C THR A 503 14.31 16.17 -15.16
N PHE A 504 13.53 15.11 -14.90
CA PHE A 504 13.89 13.77 -15.33
C PHE A 504 14.01 13.65 -16.85
N LEU A 505 13.08 14.23 -17.59
CA LEU A 505 13.12 14.21 -19.05
C LEU A 505 14.42 14.84 -19.59
N ALA A 506 14.83 15.99 -19.03
CA ALA A 506 16.09 16.62 -19.39
C ALA A 506 17.29 15.70 -19.13
N GLY A 507 17.32 15.03 -18.00
CA GLY A 507 18.37 14.08 -17.63
C GLY A 507 18.36 12.82 -18.52
N PHE A 508 17.21 12.28 -18.89
CA PHE A 508 17.11 11.15 -19.82
C PHE A 508 17.57 11.53 -21.23
N LEU A 509 17.28 12.73 -21.71
CA LEU A 509 17.85 13.26 -22.97
C LEU A 509 19.39 13.35 -22.87
N ALA A 510 19.91 13.72 -21.70
CA ALA A 510 21.36 13.78 -21.44
C ALA A 510 21.99 12.38 -21.49
N ILE A 511 21.31 11.34 -20.94
CA ILE A 511 21.76 9.94 -21.05
C ILE A 511 21.89 9.55 -22.52
N ILE A 512 20.90 9.84 -23.35
CA ILE A 512 20.96 9.55 -24.80
C ILE A 512 22.14 10.26 -25.47
N TYR A 513 22.39 11.52 -25.09
CA TYR A 513 23.55 12.26 -25.63
C TYR A 513 24.87 11.54 -25.31
N VAL A 514 25.04 11.13 -24.04
CA VAL A 514 26.27 10.43 -23.60
C VAL A 514 26.40 9.07 -24.25
N VAL A 515 25.34 8.26 -24.24
CA VAL A 515 25.35 6.90 -24.83
C VAL A 515 25.66 6.96 -26.33
N ARG A 516 25.03 7.87 -27.06
CA ARG A 516 25.29 8.03 -28.49
C ARG A 516 26.70 8.57 -28.77
N GLY A 517 27.21 9.45 -27.92
CA GLY A 517 28.54 10.04 -28.11
C GLY A 517 29.67 9.11 -27.75
N VAL A 518 29.59 8.49 -26.57
CA VAL A 518 30.66 7.67 -26.02
C VAL A 518 30.72 6.29 -26.66
N PHE A 519 29.58 5.63 -26.83
CA PHE A 519 29.50 4.21 -27.21
C PHE A 519 29.17 3.98 -28.69
N THR A 520 28.70 4.99 -29.42
CA THR A 520 28.33 4.87 -30.84
C THR A 520 28.90 6.01 -31.69
N PRO A 521 29.07 5.80 -33.01
CA PRO A 521 29.48 6.87 -33.91
C PRO A 521 28.33 7.81 -34.33
N SER A 522 27.15 7.69 -33.70
CA SER A 522 25.92 8.31 -34.18
C SER A 522 25.63 9.73 -33.66
N LEU A 523 26.49 10.29 -32.79
CA LEU A 523 26.35 11.66 -32.30
C LEU A 523 27.06 12.64 -33.27
N GLY A 524 26.41 12.98 -34.40
CA GLY A 524 26.88 14.03 -35.30
C GLY A 524 26.61 15.43 -34.72
N LYS A 525 27.22 16.46 -35.31
CA LYS A 525 27.08 17.88 -34.86
C LYS A 525 25.61 18.33 -34.80
N GLU A 526 24.80 17.99 -35.76
CA GLU A 526 23.36 18.37 -35.82
C GLU A 526 22.55 17.72 -34.72
N ILE A 527 22.74 16.41 -34.48
CA ILE A 527 22.04 15.66 -33.45
C ILE A 527 22.48 16.13 -32.08
N GLY A 528 23.78 16.36 -31.85
CA GLY A 528 24.29 16.88 -30.60
C GLY A 528 23.73 18.26 -30.26
N ALA A 529 23.70 19.17 -31.24
CA ALA A 529 23.09 20.49 -31.07
C ALA A 529 21.56 20.43 -30.87
N SER A 530 20.90 19.47 -31.51
CA SER A 530 19.46 19.24 -31.33
C SER A 530 19.15 18.78 -29.90
N LEU A 531 19.88 17.75 -29.41
CA LEU A 531 19.74 17.27 -28.03
C LEU A 531 20.05 18.35 -26.99
N ALA A 532 21.10 19.13 -27.19
CA ALA A 532 21.45 20.25 -26.30
C ALA A 532 20.32 21.31 -26.23
N ARG A 533 19.68 21.63 -27.37
CA ARG A 533 18.51 22.53 -27.41
C ARG A 533 17.29 21.93 -26.72
N MET A 534 17.02 20.62 -26.90
CA MET A 534 15.95 19.93 -26.19
C MET A 534 16.17 19.99 -24.68
N ILE A 535 17.36 19.60 -24.20
CA ILE A 535 17.72 19.64 -22.78
C ILE A 535 17.54 21.05 -22.22
N TYR A 536 18.09 22.05 -22.89
CA TYR A 536 17.98 23.44 -22.44
C TYR A 536 16.52 23.92 -22.34
N GLY A 537 15.71 23.67 -23.37
CA GLY A 537 14.30 24.05 -23.38
C GLY A 537 13.51 23.36 -22.27
N ILE A 538 13.76 22.07 -22.02
CA ILE A 538 13.11 21.32 -20.94
C ILE A 538 13.60 21.81 -19.57
N VAL A 539 14.87 22.17 -19.38
CA VAL A 539 15.36 22.75 -18.12
C VAL A 539 14.70 24.11 -17.85
N CYS A 540 14.51 24.98 -18.87
CA CYS A 540 13.75 26.21 -18.68
C CYS A 540 12.31 25.95 -18.20
N PHE A 541 11.64 25.00 -18.84
CA PHE A 541 10.28 24.57 -18.45
C PHE A 541 10.27 23.99 -17.01
N ALA A 542 11.20 23.08 -16.70
CA ALA A 542 11.33 22.47 -15.39
C ALA A 542 11.57 23.49 -14.28
N THR A 543 12.42 24.51 -14.55
CA THR A 543 12.72 25.60 -13.61
C THR A 543 11.43 26.37 -13.27
N LEU A 544 10.65 26.74 -14.29
CA LEU A 544 9.39 27.48 -14.09
C LEU A 544 8.40 26.68 -13.24
N PHE A 545 8.14 25.44 -13.61
CA PHE A 545 7.15 24.61 -12.91
C PHE A 545 7.60 24.20 -11.50
N SER A 546 8.87 23.88 -11.31
CA SER A 546 9.40 23.59 -9.99
C SER A 546 9.38 24.81 -9.08
N PHE A 547 9.74 26.01 -9.59
CA PHE A 547 9.70 27.25 -8.82
C PHE A 547 8.27 27.61 -8.41
N VAL A 548 7.34 27.68 -9.36
CA VAL A 548 5.93 28.00 -9.10
C VAL A 548 5.34 26.98 -8.16
N GLY A 549 5.60 25.69 -8.41
CA GLY A 549 5.13 24.60 -7.53
C GLY A 549 5.62 24.72 -6.10
N THR A 550 6.90 25.06 -5.91
CA THR A 550 7.50 25.25 -4.57
C THR A 550 6.86 26.42 -3.84
N VAL A 551 6.62 27.56 -4.52
CA VAL A 551 5.93 28.71 -3.92
C VAL A 551 4.49 28.38 -3.52
N LEU A 552 3.75 27.68 -4.39
CA LEU A 552 2.38 27.23 -4.07
C LEU A 552 2.35 26.29 -2.86
N GLY A 553 3.36 25.40 -2.72
CA GLY A 553 3.53 24.54 -1.58
C GLY A 553 3.76 25.30 -0.27
N GLY A 554 4.56 26.36 -0.32
CA GLY A 554 4.74 27.25 0.83
C GLY A 554 3.44 27.97 1.24
N ILE A 555 2.65 28.42 0.28
CA ILE A 555 1.32 29.03 0.55
C ILE A 555 0.38 28.02 1.18
N TRP A 556 0.37 26.78 0.67
CA TRP A 556 -0.42 25.71 1.27
C TRP A 556 0.04 25.38 2.70
N ALA A 557 1.34 25.30 2.94
CA ALA A 557 1.90 25.08 4.26
C ALA A 557 1.54 26.18 5.25
N ASP A 558 1.50 27.45 4.79
CA ASP A 558 1.05 28.57 5.60
C ASP A 558 -0.41 28.44 6.04
N GLN A 559 -1.28 28.06 5.12
CA GLN A 559 -2.71 27.84 5.41
C GLN A 559 -2.96 26.61 6.29
N SER A 560 -2.21 25.52 6.11
CA SER A 560 -2.47 24.26 6.80
C SER A 560 -1.77 24.15 8.16
N TRP A 561 -0.61 24.77 8.30
CA TRP A 561 0.27 24.65 9.49
C TRP A 561 0.72 26.00 10.07
N GLY A 562 0.22 27.12 9.52
CA GLY A 562 0.54 28.47 10.00
C GLY A 562 1.97 28.90 9.74
N ARG A 563 2.68 28.29 8.80
CA ARG A 563 4.06 28.63 8.42
C ARG A 563 4.32 28.39 6.94
N PHE A 564 4.85 29.39 6.26
CA PHE A 564 5.17 29.29 4.82
C PHE A 564 6.25 28.27 4.51
N TRP A 565 7.25 28.09 5.40
CA TRP A 565 8.39 27.22 5.20
C TRP A 565 8.90 26.65 6.53
N GLY A 566 9.08 25.35 6.60
CA GLY A 566 9.50 24.66 7.83
C GLY A 566 10.83 23.95 7.75
N TRP A 567 11.52 24.06 6.62
CA TRP A 567 12.80 23.37 6.38
C TRP A 567 12.74 21.85 6.52
N ASP A 568 11.58 21.26 6.27
CA ASP A 568 11.49 19.81 6.28
C ASP A 568 12.20 19.19 5.06
N SER A 569 12.39 17.88 5.11
CA SER A 569 13.16 17.16 4.09
C SER A 569 12.54 17.28 2.69
N LYS A 570 11.21 17.34 2.57
CA LYS A 570 10.50 17.45 1.29
C LYS A 570 10.56 18.86 0.71
N GLU A 571 10.42 19.87 1.55
CA GLU A 571 10.59 21.28 1.18
C GLU A 571 12.01 21.54 0.68
N ASN A 572 13.03 21.06 1.41
CA ASN A 572 14.42 21.16 1.03
C ASN A 572 14.72 20.43 -0.30
N GLY A 573 14.12 19.26 -0.51
CA GLY A 573 14.23 18.52 -1.76
C GLY A 573 13.67 19.30 -2.96
N ALA A 574 12.50 19.92 -2.79
CA ALA A 574 11.89 20.76 -3.83
C ALA A 574 12.76 21.98 -4.15
N LEU A 575 13.26 22.65 -3.12
CA LEU A 575 14.18 23.79 -3.27
C LEU A 575 15.47 23.38 -3.99
N MET A 576 16.03 22.21 -3.70
CA MET A 576 17.24 21.70 -4.37
C MET A 576 17.02 21.56 -5.89
N ILE A 577 15.83 21.11 -6.34
CA ILE A 577 15.51 21.03 -7.78
C ILE A 577 15.50 22.42 -8.41
N VAL A 578 14.83 23.39 -7.76
CA VAL A 578 14.77 24.78 -8.25
C VAL A 578 16.16 25.39 -8.37
N VAL A 579 16.95 25.28 -7.30
CA VAL A 579 18.33 25.84 -7.26
C VAL A 579 19.22 25.15 -8.31
N TRP A 580 19.13 23.82 -8.43
CA TRP A 580 19.94 23.09 -9.40
C TRP A 580 19.60 23.48 -10.85
N ASN A 581 18.34 23.54 -11.21
CA ASN A 581 17.91 23.99 -12.53
C ASN A 581 18.33 25.43 -12.80
N ALA A 582 18.24 26.33 -11.82
CA ALA A 582 18.77 27.69 -11.92
C ALA A 582 20.28 27.73 -12.16
N ILE A 583 21.08 26.90 -11.45
CA ILE A 583 22.50 26.74 -11.68
C ILE A 583 22.80 26.34 -13.13
N ILE A 584 22.06 25.34 -13.68
CA ILE A 584 22.21 24.93 -15.08
C ILE A 584 22.02 26.13 -16.03
N LEU A 585 20.98 26.91 -15.83
CA LEU A 585 20.65 28.06 -16.68
C LEU A 585 21.74 29.16 -16.56
N HIS A 586 22.18 29.50 -15.34
CA HIS A 586 23.21 30.51 -15.12
C HIS A 586 24.57 30.08 -15.69
N CYS A 587 24.94 28.80 -15.51
CA CYS A 587 26.18 28.28 -16.12
C CYS A 587 26.12 28.35 -17.66
N ARG A 588 24.95 28.11 -18.25
CA ARG A 588 24.76 28.20 -19.72
C ARG A 588 24.79 29.64 -20.20
N TRP A 589 24.08 30.56 -19.55
CA TRP A 589 24.05 31.98 -19.90
C TRP A 589 25.36 32.69 -19.68
N GLY A 590 26.07 32.36 -18.57
CA GLY A 590 27.39 32.88 -18.28
C GLY A 590 28.52 32.32 -19.15
N GLY A 591 28.18 31.38 -20.06
CA GLY A 591 29.18 30.77 -20.94
C GLY A 591 30.17 29.81 -20.27
N PHE A 592 29.94 29.46 -18.97
CA PHE A 592 30.77 28.52 -18.23
C PHE A 592 30.68 27.10 -18.79
N VAL A 593 29.52 26.72 -19.33
CA VAL A 593 29.30 25.39 -19.93
C VAL A 593 28.81 25.52 -21.36
N LYS A 594 29.32 24.65 -22.23
CA LYS A 594 28.82 24.38 -23.58
C LYS A 594 27.90 23.15 -23.54
N ASP A 595 27.55 22.61 -24.71
CA ASP A 595 26.58 21.50 -24.85
C ASP A 595 26.91 20.29 -23.97
N ARG A 596 28.18 19.89 -23.91
CA ARG A 596 28.65 18.76 -23.09
C ARG A 596 28.52 19.03 -21.59
N GLY A 597 28.88 20.23 -21.15
CA GLY A 597 28.71 20.62 -19.74
C GLY A 597 27.27 20.72 -19.34
N LEU A 598 26.38 21.22 -20.23
CA LEU A 598 24.92 21.20 -20.03
C LEU A 598 24.39 19.77 -19.81
N VAL A 599 24.89 18.81 -20.60
CA VAL A 599 24.53 17.38 -20.46
C VAL A 599 24.96 16.82 -19.11
N VAL A 600 26.16 17.10 -18.65
CA VAL A 600 26.66 16.65 -17.34
C VAL A 600 25.84 17.25 -16.21
N LEU A 601 25.50 18.52 -16.26
CA LEU A 601 24.67 19.16 -15.24
C LEU A 601 23.22 18.60 -15.24
N ALA A 602 22.68 18.25 -16.41
CA ALA A 602 21.35 17.60 -16.50
C ALA A 602 21.35 16.18 -15.88
N LEU A 603 22.45 15.41 -15.98
CA LEU A 603 22.58 14.12 -15.30
C LEU A 603 22.57 14.27 -13.77
N VAL A 604 23.21 15.32 -13.22
CA VAL A 604 23.10 15.63 -11.78
C VAL A 604 21.66 15.98 -11.42
N GLY A 605 20.92 16.64 -12.32
CA GLY A 605 19.49 16.92 -12.15
C GLY A 605 18.66 15.65 -11.89
N ASN A 606 18.98 14.52 -12.54
CA ASN A 606 18.35 13.23 -12.26
C ASN A 606 18.57 12.77 -10.81
N ILE A 607 19.81 12.93 -10.29
CA ILE A 607 20.13 12.54 -8.90
C ILE A 607 19.36 13.44 -7.92
N VAL A 608 19.37 14.74 -8.14
CA VAL A 608 18.67 15.72 -7.28
C VAL A 608 17.19 15.43 -7.26
N THR A 609 16.59 15.16 -8.42
CA THR A 609 15.14 14.89 -8.51
C THR A 609 14.78 13.54 -7.87
N ALA A 610 15.55 12.48 -8.11
CA ALA A 610 15.34 11.18 -7.51
C ALA A 610 15.49 11.23 -5.98
N TRP A 611 16.45 11.99 -5.48
CA TRP A 611 16.60 12.23 -4.05
C TRP A 611 15.42 13.00 -3.48
N SER A 612 14.97 14.07 -4.11
CA SER A 612 13.82 14.87 -3.67
C SER A 612 12.52 14.07 -3.71
N TRP A 613 12.37 13.13 -4.63
CA TRP A 613 11.15 12.34 -4.76
C TRP A 613 11.12 11.16 -3.78
N PHE A 614 12.14 10.31 -3.79
CA PHE A 614 12.21 9.08 -3.00
C PHE A 614 13.10 9.21 -1.77
N GLY A 615 14.29 9.82 -1.90
CA GLY A 615 15.31 9.85 -0.84
C GLY A 615 14.84 10.57 0.41
N VAL A 616 14.16 11.71 0.27
CA VAL A 616 13.68 12.49 1.42
C VAL A 616 12.58 11.75 2.22
N ASN A 617 11.82 10.87 1.58
CA ASN A 617 10.82 10.06 2.30
C ASN A 617 11.48 9.02 3.23
N MET A 618 12.72 8.61 2.92
CA MET A 618 13.46 7.62 3.71
C MET A 618 14.03 8.20 5.01
N LEU A 619 14.13 9.53 5.09
CA LEU A 619 14.64 10.18 6.30
C LEU A 619 13.65 10.08 7.47
N GLY A 620 12.36 9.84 7.20
CA GLY A 620 11.33 9.72 8.24
C GLY A 620 11.15 10.98 9.08
N ILE A 621 11.69 12.13 8.64
CA ILE A 621 11.72 13.39 9.38
C ILE A 621 10.81 14.41 8.67
N GLY A 622 9.97 15.11 9.46
CA GLY A 622 9.10 16.17 8.98
C GLY A 622 7.67 15.71 8.70
N LEU A 623 6.81 16.69 8.39
CA LEU A 623 5.37 16.49 8.20
C LEU A 623 5.02 15.76 6.90
N HIS A 624 5.96 15.69 5.94
CA HIS A 624 5.83 15.04 4.64
C HIS A 624 6.48 13.65 4.59
N SER A 625 6.52 12.91 5.69
CA SER A 625 7.03 11.53 5.68
C SER A 625 5.89 10.56 5.30
N TYR A 626 6.02 9.89 4.16
CA TYR A 626 5.02 8.96 3.59
C TYR A 626 5.49 7.49 3.62
N GLY A 627 6.14 7.08 4.69
CA GLY A 627 6.61 5.71 4.87
C GLY A 627 8.05 5.47 4.39
N PHE A 628 8.66 4.43 4.92
CA PHE A 628 10.03 4.01 4.65
C PHE A 628 10.05 2.72 3.83
N MET A 629 10.90 2.67 2.80
CA MET A 629 11.06 1.51 1.93
C MET A 629 12.55 1.17 1.79
N ASP A 630 13.03 0.12 2.43
CA ASP A 630 14.44 -0.31 2.33
C ASP A 630 14.84 -0.64 0.89
N SER A 631 13.95 -1.29 0.13
CA SER A 631 14.15 -1.61 -1.29
C SER A 631 14.37 -0.37 -2.16
N ALA A 632 13.70 0.73 -1.84
CA ALA A 632 13.84 1.99 -2.57
C ALA A 632 15.22 2.62 -2.35
N PHE A 633 15.83 2.48 -1.16
CA PHE A 633 17.17 3.01 -0.89
C PHE A 633 18.24 2.35 -1.78
N HIS A 634 18.22 1.03 -1.89
CA HIS A 634 19.16 0.31 -2.76
C HIS A 634 18.98 0.72 -4.22
N THR A 635 17.76 0.83 -4.69
CA THR A 635 17.46 1.28 -6.06
C THR A 635 17.95 2.71 -6.31
N LEU A 636 17.68 3.63 -5.37
CA LEU A 636 18.14 5.03 -5.45
C LEU A 636 19.66 5.14 -5.47
N LYS A 637 20.34 4.38 -4.61
CA LYS A 637 21.81 4.32 -4.57
C LYS A 637 22.40 3.93 -5.93
N TRP A 638 21.87 2.85 -6.51
CA TRP A 638 22.37 2.36 -7.79
C TRP A 638 21.98 3.27 -8.95
N PHE A 639 20.82 3.88 -8.91
CA PHE A 639 20.46 4.93 -9.87
C PHE A 639 21.48 6.08 -9.84
N ALA A 640 21.81 6.58 -8.65
CA ALA A 640 22.80 7.65 -8.49
C ALA A 640 24.19 7.23 -8.99
N VAL A 641 24.65 6.01 -8.65
CA VAL A 641 25.91 5.46 -9.16
C VAL A 641 25.92 5.41 -10.69
N THR A 642 24.84 4.97 -11.33
CA THR A 642 24.71 4.95 -12.80
C THR A 642 24.83 6.35 -13.40
N GLN A 643 24.19 7.36 -12.79
CA GLN A 643 24.31 8.74 -13.26
C GLN A 643 25.76 9.26 -13.11
N ILE A 644 26.44 8.96 -11.99
CA ILE A 644 27.84 9.34 -11.78
C ILE A 644 28.75 8.69 -12.83
N LEU A 645 28.59 7.42 -13.13
CA LEU A 645 29.36 6.74 -14.16
C LEU A 645 29.14 7.36 -15.56
N LEU A 646 27.91 7.73 -15.89
CA LEU A 646 27.59 8.44 -17.14
C LEU A 646 28.22 9.83 -17.18
N MET A 647 28.24 10.58 -16.06
CA MET A 647 28.94 11.85 -15.97
C MET A 647 30.45 11.71 -16.18
N MET A 648 31.05 10.70 -15.55
CA MET A 648 32.46 10.39 -15.74
C MET A 648 32.75 10.05 -17.21
N ALA A 649 31.92 9.25 -17.87
CA ALA A 649 32.02 8.97 -19.29
C ALA A 649 31.88 10.24 -20.15
N ALA A 650 30.92 11.11 -19.80
CA ALA A 650 30.74 12.40 -20.50
C ALA A 650 31.92 13.36 -20.33
N CYS A 651 32.64 13.31 -19.23
CA CYS A 651 33.78 14.15 -18.96
C CYS A 651 35.06 13.72 -19.70
N GLN A 652 35.08 12.52 -20.32
CA GLN A 652 36.26 12.07 -21.08
C GLN A 652 36.60 13.01 -22.21
N PRO A 653 37.91 13.13 -22.61
CA PRO A 653 38.31 13.86 -23.80
C PRO A 653 37.52 13.36 -25.03
N MET A 654 37.14 14.28 -25.93
CA MET A 654 36.33 13.94 -27.13
C MET A 654 37.03 12.93 -28.05
N MET A 655 38.34 12.82 -27.99
CA MET A 655 39.11 11.83 -28.74
C MET A 655 38.81 10.37 -28.30
N HIS A 656 38.33 10.18 -27.06
CA HIS A 656 37.93 8.87 -26.51
C HIS A 656 36.50 8.53 -26.79
N TRP A 657 35.68 9.47 -27.28
CA TRP A 657 34.33 9.22 -27.70
C TRP A 657 34.33 8.53 -29.07
N VAL A 658 33.55 7.47 -29.23
CA VAL A 658 33.40 6.78 -30.52
C VAL A 658 32.98 7.75 -31.61
N SER A 659 32.07 8.68 -31.33
CA SER A 659 31.67 9.74 -32.24
C SER A 659 32.80 10.75 -32.52
N GLY A 660 33.62 11.05 -31.55
CA GLY A 660 34.78 11.95 -31.70
C GLY A 660 35.92 11.33 -32.50
N ALA A 661 36.22 10.06 -32.27
CA ALA A 661 37.25 9.31 -32.98
C ALA A 661 36.92 9.14 -34.48
N SER A 662 35.66 9.05 -34.86
CA SER A 662 35.26 9.00 -36.28
C SER A 662 35.52 10.28 -37.05
N LEU A 663 35.61 11.43 -36.35
CA LEU A 663 35.95 12.76 -36.92
C LEU A 663 37.48 12.98 -36.99
N ALA A 664 38.24 12.33 -36.14
CA ALA A 664 39.69 12.57 -35.96
C ALA A 664 40.51 11.51 -36.74
N LYS A 665 40.28 10.97 -37.77
CA LYS A 665 41.07 10.07 -38.69
C LYS A 665 42.37 9.47 -38.11
N THR A 666 42.51 9.26 -36.78
CA THR A 666 43.74 8.83 -36.13
C THR A 666 43.55 7.58 -35.25
N HIS A 667 44.68 6.94 -34.98
CA HIS A 667 44.92 5.61 -34.39
C HIS A 667 44.24 5.29 -33.04
N ASP A 668 43.60 6.24 -32.40
CA ASP A 668 42.95 6.08 -31.08
C ASP A 668 41.56 5.35 -31.08
N ARG A 669 41.09 4.95 -32.26
CA ARG A 669 39.81 4.26 -32.43
C ARG A 669 39.73 2.95 -31.65
N THR A 670 40.86 2.23 -31.62
CA THR A 670 40.92 0.90 -30.95
C THR A 670 40.85 1.08 -29.43
N ILE A 671 41.56 2.04 -28.86
CA ILE A 671 41.54 2.33 -27.44
C ILE A 671 40.13 2.83 -27.04
N SER A 672 39.54 3.74 -27.82
CA SER A 672 38.15 4.20 -27.58
C SER A 672 37.11 3.07 -27.64
N LEU A 673 37.26 2.13 -28.56
CA LEU A 673 36.38 0.96 -28.66
C LEU A 673 36.59 0.02 -27.48
N ILE A 674 37.83 -0.25 -27.07
CA ILE A 674 38.10 -1.11 -25.88
C ILE A 674 37.55 -0.42 -24.63
N THR A 675 37.78 0.86 -24.44
CA THR A 675 37.23 1.64 -23.32
C THR A 675 35.71 1.58 -23.30
N ALA A 676 35.07 1.85 -24.43
CA ALA A 676 33.60 1.76 -24.57
C ALA A 676 33.06 0.36 -24.31
N GLY A 677 33.75 -0.68 -24.80
CA GLY A 677 33.40 -2.08 -24.56
C GLY A 677 33.47 -2.45 -23.07
N VAL A 678 34.58 -2.14 -22.42
CA VAL A 678 34.79 -2.41 -20.99
C VAL A 678 33.77 -1.66 -20.12
N MET A 679 33.50 -0.41 -20.41
CA MET A 679 32.47 0.37 -19.70
C MET A 679 31.07 -0.15 -19.98
N GLY A 680 30.78 -0.53 -21.23
CA GLY A 680 29.48 -1.11 -21.62
C GLY A 680 29.21 -2.43 -20.91
N ILE A 681 30.17 -3.34 -20.81
CA ILE A 681 30.06 -4.58 -20.03
C ILE A 681 29.82 -4.25 -18.55
N GLY A 682 30.53 -3.28 -17.99
CA GLY A 682 30.31 -2.85 -16.62
C GLY A 682 28.88 -2.36 -16.38
N ILE A 683 28.32 -1.55 -17.28
CA ILE A 683 26.93 -1.08 -17.21
C ILE A 683 25.93 -2.25 -17.35
N LEU A 684 26.18 -3.19 -18.27
CA LEU A 684 25.32 -4.38 -18.43
C LEU A 684 25.33 -5.27 -17.17
N LEU A 685 26.49 -5.46 -16.56
CA LEU A 685 26.62 -6.15 -15.28
C LEU A 685 25.88 -5.42 -14.15
N GLN A 686 25.90 -4.10 -14.15
CA GLN A 686 25.17 -3.28 -13.21
C GLN A 686 23.65 -3.46 -13.38
N ILE A 687 23.15 -3.45 -14.61
CA ILE A 687 21.77 -3.74 -14.93
C ILE A 687 21.41 -5.17 -14.51
N GLY A 688 22.26 -6.16 -14.82
CA GLY A 688 22.05 -7.55 -14.44
C GLY A 688 21.99 -7.76 -12.93
N ALA A 689 22.74 -6.99 -12.14
CA ALA A 689 22.73 -7.06 -10.69
C ALA A 689 21.35 -6.71 -10.09
N PHE A 690 20.54 -5.90 -10.78
CA PHE A 690 19.17 -5.60 -10.37
C PHE A 690 18.22 -6.81 -10.43
N PHE A 691 18.58 -7.82 -11.22
CA PHE A 691 17.74 -9.00 -11.45
C PHE A 691 18.26 -10.26 -10.74
N THR A 692 19.27 -10.11 -9.89
CA THR A 692 19.93 -11.23 -9.18
C THR A 692 19.84 -11.07 -7.65
N ASP A 693 20.07 -12.17 -6.93
CA ASP A 693 20.12 -12.20 -5.45
C ASP A 693 21.15 -11.21 -4.89
N GLU A 694 20.92 -10.68 -3.70
CA GLU A 694 21.79 -9.69 -3.05
C GLU A 694 23.28 -10.10 -3.03
N ASN A 695 23.58 -11.35 -2.72
CA ASN A 695 24.97 -11.85 -2.69
C ASN A 695 25.62 -11.89 -4.07
N LYS A 696 24.91 -12.35 -5.09
CA LYS A 696 25.38 -12.39 -6.48
C LYS A 696 25.34 -11.00 -7.11
N GLY A 697 24.28 -10.23 -6.82
CA GLY A 697 24.13 -8.84 -7.23
C GLY A 697 25.25 -7.96 -6.69
N GLY A 698 25.64 -8.13 -5.43
CA GLY A 698 26.75 -7.44 -4.82
C GLY A 698 28.09 -7.68 -5.54
N LEU A 699 28.40 -8.95 -5.81
CA LEU A 699 29.63 -9.30 -6.58
C LEU A 699 29.60 -8.71 -7.99
N MET A 700 28.46 -8.83 -8.70
CA MET A 700 28.30 -8.24 -10.03
C MET A 700 28.49 -6.72 -10.02
N MET A 701 28.08 -6.03 -8.95
CA MET A 701 28.25 -4.61 -8.79
C MET A 701 29.71 -4.21 -8.54
N TYR A 702 30.46 -4.96 -7.74
CA TYR A 702 31.90 -4.72 -7.57
C TYR A 702 32.65 -4.94 -8.89
N LEU A 703 32.31 -5.99 -9.64
CA LEU A 703 32.89 -6.24 -10.96
C LEU A 703 32.51 -5.13 -11.96
N ALA A 704 31.27 -4.69 -11.96
CA ALA A 704 30.80 -3.57 -12.78
C ALA A 704 31.57 -2.29 -12.47
N PHE A 705 31.73 -1.97 -11.18
CA PHE A 705 32.50 -0.80 -10.73
C PHE A 705 33.98 -0.91 -11.13
N ALA A 706 34.61 -2.08 -10.95
CA ALA A 706 35.98 -2.33 -11.35
C ALA A 706 36.19 -2.17 -12.86
N LEU A 707 35.29 -2.71 -13.69
CA LEU A 707 35.35 -2.59 -15.15
C LEU A 707 35.16 -1.14 -15.61
N VAL A 708 34.19 -0.42 -15.05
CA VAL A 708 33.98 0.99 -15.38
C VAL A 708 35.19 1.84 -14.97
N SER A 709 35.71 1.61 -13.75
CA SER A 709 36.92 2.29 -13.28
C SER A 709 38.14 1.99 -14.15
N THR A 710 38.29 0.74 -14.59
CA THR A 710 39.38 0.34 -15.52
C THR A 710 39.18 1.01 -16.86
N GLY A 711 37.98 1.04 -17.43
CA GLY A 711 37.70 1.77 -18.67
C GLY A 711 37.99 3.25 -18.56
N LEU A 712 37.69 3.87 -17.42
CA LEU A 712 38.01 5.24 -17.13
C LEU A 712 39.55 5.47 -17.07
N LEU A 713 40.28 4.62 -16.35
CA LEU A 713 41.75 4.70 -16.27
C LEU A 713 42.37 4.53 -17.65
N LEU A 714 41.90 3.59 -18.47
CA LEU A 714 42.37 3.42 -19.86
C LEU A 714 42.15 4.69 -20.70
N SER A 715 41.03 5.40 -20.46
CA SER A 715 40.76 6.64 -21.19
C SER A 715 41.66 7.82 -20.83
N PHE A 716 42.30 7.78 -19.65
CA PHE A 716 43.28 8.79 -19.20
C PHE A 716 44.73 8.46 -19.59
N LEU A 717 44.98 7.27 -20.18
CA LEU A 717 46.34 6.96 -20.63
C LEU A 717 46.83 7.96 -21.67
N PRO A 718 47.95 8.62 -21.46
CA PRO A 718 48.49 9.60 -22.42
C PRO A 718 48.79 8.91 -23.76
N SER A 719 48.46 9.56 -24.85
CA SER A 719 48.70 9.07 -26.23
C SER A 719 50.18 8.75 -26.55
N HIS A 720 51.11 9.27 -25.79
CA HIS A 720 52.56 8.99 -25.95
C HIS A 720 52.98 7.61 -25.41
N LEU A 721 52.17 6.97 -24.55
CA LEU A 721 52.45 5.59 -24.09
C LEU A 721 52.01 4.56 -25.10
N THR A 722 51.18 4.90 -26.11
CA THR A 722 50.67 4.04 -27.13
C THR A 722 51.45 4.10 -28.44
N GLY A 723 52.57 4.79 -28.48
CA GLY A 723 53.50 4.80 -29.65
C GLY A 723 53.06 5.68 -30.84
N SER A 724 51.99 6.43 -30.71
CA SER A 724 51.53 7.36 -31.75
C SER A 724 52.04 8.79 -31.52
N THR A 725 53.26 9.04 -31.93
CA THR A 725 53.73 10.44 -32.11
C THR A 725 52.92 11.11 -33.23
N PRO A 726 52.29 12.27 -33.01
CA PRO A 726 51.67 12.98 -34.12
C PRO A 726 52.74 13.36 -35.13
N LYS A 727 52.68 12.83 -36.34
CA LYS A 727 53.45 13.38 -37.46
C LYS A 727 53.06 14.85 -37.59
N LYS A 728 53.99 15.76 -37.26
CA LYS A 728 53.92 17.16 -37.69
C LYS A 728 53.86 17.13 -39.22
N THR A 729 52.71 17.38 -39.79
CA THR A 729 52.60 17.78 -41.19
C THR A 729 53.09 19.21 -41.25
N ALA A 730 54.20 19.39 -41.95
CA ALA A 730 54.72 20.68 -42.36
C ALA A 730 53.73 21.41 -43.29
#